data_21d4c86ac47db5dc672e6ae03a5a579e
#
_entry.id   21d4c86ac47db5dc672e6ae03a5a579e
#
_cell.length_a   1.000
_cell.length_b   1.000
_cell.length_c   1.000
_cell.angle_alpha   90.00
_cell.angle_beta   90.00
_cell.angle_gamma   90.00
#
_symmetry.space_group_name_H-M   'P 1'
#
loop_
_entity.id
_entity.type
_entity.pdbx_description
1 polymer ?
#
loop_
_entity_poly.entity_id
_entity_poly.type
_entity_poly.pdbx_seq_one_letter_code
_entity_poly.pdbx_strand_id
1 'polypeptide(L)'
;SYLNWANEVYKPTYITQHTLNLTGGSEVGRYLVSFDYLDQPGLVKNTEYQRYSYRVNTDLNIGKMLKVSSDVTYRHVDRLWPESLGSVQYDVWSMQPTSPVRYENGDYRLDKQNRNAISLMDLDVVGEDRYNMDVVYGQVKADFEPIKDLVFTGMASLNGSWDRRKIHYKNYKYYNEAGELVTQRNNPNSVKDSRNNSYQMTLRFLANYKKRFGDNHDLALLYGMEQISYRNYYSMAQRKDLISDALPDVSLGSAGSQFAEGYPTKWGINSFFGRVNYGFKDKYLFEANIRTDGSSRFAKGHKWGVFPSFSAAWRISEEGFMKNLGFVDNLKLRASWGQTGNERIDAFMYLPQYNTSNVVMNGSLVSAVYQKKMANPDVTWETVEQTNIGLDFGFLNNTIYGELDWYSKDTKDILLALGIPHFIGLDAPEQNAGVVRNSGVEAMVGFRKTFGEFTFNTSFNLAYNKNEWIDRGGDDKNISGYNIQTIGSPLNAFYIYQADGLIANEQELEEYRAKYKSDPRGMSDLHAGDVKLVDTNNDGTIDPDDRQIFASNIPKFTYGWNISGEYKGFDLSLLFQGSSGANRMMYGEWIEGPSYEAFTGVHFRDRWTEENQNGNAEMPRLEAANNRNASTYNSFFLKKTNYLRLKNAQLGYTFSKDIRDKLRITKLRLYVSGSN
;
A
#
# COMPACT_ATOMS: atom_id res chain seq x y z
N SER A 1 6.95 -36.11 18.89
CA SER A 1 5.81 -35.50 18.18
C SER A 1 6.28 -34.32 17.38
N TYR A 2 5.74 -34.15 16.18
CA TYR A 2 6.03 -32.95 15.34
C TYR A 2 5.13 -31.81 15.77
N LEU A 3 5.71 -30.64 16.02
CA LEU A 3 5.00 -29.42 16.36
C LEU A 3 4.73 -28.60 15.10
N ASN A 4 3.47 -28.18 14.90
CA ASN A 4 3.14 -27.20 13.88
C ASN A 4 3.17 -25.79 14.49
N TRP A 5 4.31 -25.10 14.34
CA TRP A 5 4.54 -23.78 14.92
C TRP A 5 3.50 -22.74 14.47
N ALA A 6 3.02 -22.82 13.22
CA ALA A 6 1.98 -21.93 12.75
C ALA A 6 0.67 -22.10 13.54
N ASN A 7 0.28 -23.34 13.86
CA ASN A 7 -0.91 -23.60 14.67
C ASN A 7 -0.74 -23.19 16.13
N GLU A 8 0.51 -23.16 16.64
CA GLU A 8 0.76 -22.68 18.01
C GLU A 8 0.70 -21.16 18.11
N VAL A 9 1.17 -20.46 17.10
CA VAL A 9 1.26 -18.99 17.07
C VAL A 9 -0.03 -18.36 16.62
N TYR A 10 -0.65 -18.83 15.54
CA TYR A 10 -1.86 -18.24 14.97
C TYR A 10 -3.09 -18.96 15.49
N LYS A 11 -3.89 -18.24 16.28
CA LYS A 11 -5.16 -18.76 16.82
C LYS A 11 -6.33 -18.01 16.18
N PRO A 12 -7.42 -18.71 15.85
CA PRO A 12 -8.65 -18.04 15.42
C PRO A 12 -9.12 -17.02 16.47
N THR A 13 -9.56 -15.87 16.00
CA THR A 13 -10.07 -14.79 16.84
C THR A 13 -11.31 -14.17 16.20
N TYR A 14 -11.92 -13.23 16.88
CA TYR A 14 -13.13 -12.53 16.43
C TYR A 14 -12.89 -11.02 16.42
N ILE A 15 -13.66 -10.33 15.61
CA ILE A 15 -13.75 -8.87 15.62
C ILE A 15 -15.17 -8.51 16.09
N THR A 16 -15.25 -7.67 17.10
CA THR A 16 -16.53 -7.15 17.57
C THR A 16 -16.63 -5.67 17.23
N GLN A 17 -17.71 -5.29 16.55
CA GLN A 17 -17.97 -3.88 16.24
C GLN A 17 -19.42 -3.54 16.58
N HIS A 18 -19.59 -2.45 17.32
CA HIS A 18 -20.88 -1.92 17.70
C HIS A 18 -21.00 -0.48 17.19
N THR A 19 -21.99 -0.22 16.37
CA THR A 19 -22.25 1.11 15.83
C THR A 19 -23.66 1.55 16.20
N LEU A 20 -23.77 2.72 16.83
CA LEU A 20 -25.04 3.37 17.14
C LEU A 20 -25.12 4.68 16.38
N ASN A 21 -26.17 4.85 15.57
CA ASN A 21 -26.43 6.07 14.83
C ASN A 21 -27.79 6.65 15.25
N LEU A 22 -27.78 7.94 15.59
CA LEU A 22 -28.97 8.71 15.87
C LEU A 22 -29.05 9.86 14.84
N THR A 23 -30.12 9.87 14.08
CA THR A 23 -30.40 10.93 13.10
C THR A 23 -31.74 11.58 13.39
N GLY A 24 -31.80 12.89 13.20
CA GLY A 24 -33.03 13.63 13.35
C GLY A 24 -32.95 14.98 12.70
N GLY A 25 -34.08 15.69 12.69
CA GLY A 25 -34.08 17.04 12.18
C GLY A 25 -35.42 17.50 11.61
N SER A 26 -35.37 18.72 11.11
CA SER A 26 -36.48 19.44 10.48
C SER A 26 -35.97 20.14 9.20
N GLU A 27 -36.79 20.98 8.59
CA GLU A 27 -36.34 21.82 7.48
C GLU A 27 -35.30 22.85 7.90
N VAL A 28 -35.26 23.24 9.18
CA VAL A 28 -34.32 24.24 9.73
C VAL A 28 -32.99 23.58 10.14
N GLY A 29 -33.03 22.40 10.68
CA GLY A 29 -31.80 21.74 11.16
C GLY A 29 -31.86 20.22 11.06
N ARG A 30 -30.74 19.62 10.73
CA ARG A 30 -30.52 18.16 10.67
C ARG A 30 -29.29 17.79 11.45
N TYR A 31 -29.30 16.62 12.07
CA TYR A 31 -28.14 16.12 12.78
C TYR A 31 -27.96 14.62 12.62
N LEU A 32 -26.72 14.19 12.70
CA LEU A 32 -26.29 12.80 12.89
C LEU A 32 -25.36 12.76 14.09
N VAL A 33 -25.65 11.89 15.04
CA VAL A 33 -24.71 11.52 16.11
C VAL A 33 -24.40 10.04 15.94
N SER A 34 -23.14 9.69 15.90
CA SER A 34 -22.66 8.32 15.74
C SER A 34 -21.65 7.98 16.81
N PHE A 35 -21.78 6.78 17.37
CA PHE A 35 -20.80 6.13 18.23
C PHE A 35 -20.40 4.80 17.60
N ASP A 36 -19.12 4.51 17.53
CA ASP A 36 -18.58 3.26 17.04
C ASP A 36 -17.51 2.75 18.02
N TYR A 37 -17.63 1.49 18.40
CA TYR A 37 -16.66 0.75 19.20
C TYR A 37 -16.22 -0.48 18.42
N LEU A 38 -14.93 -0.65 18.28
CA LEU A 38 -14.29 -1.81 17.66
C LEU A 38 -13.31 -2.44 18.65
N ASP A 39 -13.43 -3.76 18.84
CA ASP A 39 -12.48 -4.60 19.55
C ASP A 39 -11.99 -5.70 18.61
N GLN A 40 -10.69 -5.73 18.39
CA GLN A 40 -10.02 -6.60 17.42
C GLN A 40 -8.76 -7.22 18.03
N PRO A 41 -8.89 -8.31 18.79
CA PRO A 41 -7.73 -9.13 19.15
C PRO A 41 -7.08 -9.68 17.89
N GLY A 42 -5.74 -9.69 17.85
CA GLY A 42 -5.01 -10.24 16.70
C GLY A 42 -4.94 -11.76 16.73
N LEU A 43 -4.51 -12.36 15.61
CA LEU A 43 -4.28 -13.81 15.49
C LEU A 43 -3.11 -14.30 16.36
N VAL A 44 -2.16 -13.41 16.67
CA VAL A 44 -1.02 -13.67 17.54
C VAL A 44 -1.41 -13.26 18.96
N LYS A 45 -1.11 -14.12 19.96
CA LYS A 45 -1.41 -13.84 21.37
C LYS A 45 -0.79 -12.50 21.81
N ASN A 46 -1.48 -11.79 22.71
CA ASN A 46 -1.09 -10.48 23.23
C ASN A 46 -0.99 -9.38 22.17
N THR A 47 -1.75 -9.52 21.07
CA THR A 47 -1.95 -8.45 20.12
C THR A 47 -3.39 -7.96 20.20
N GLU A 48 -3.58 -6.70 20.56
CA GLU A 48 -4.88 -6.11 20.82
C GLU A 48 -5.00 -4.77 20.09
N TYR A 49 -6.18 -4.48 19.58
CA TYR A 49 -6.51 -3.20 18.99
C TYR A 49 -7.94 -2.83 19.37
N GLN A 50 -8.09 -1.68 20.01
CA GLN A 50 -9.38 -1.12 20.39
C GLN A 50 -9.53 0.28 19.80
N ARG A 51 -10.74 0.60 19.33
CA ARG A 51 -11.05 1.91 18.77
C ARG A 51 -12.41 2.39 19.22
N TYR A 52 -12.44 3.62 19.70
CA TYR A 52 -13.65 4.37 20.02
C TYR A 52 -13.75 5.56 19.04
N SER A 53 -14.90 5.73 18.40
CA SER A 53 -15.13 6.84 17.48
C SER A 53 -16.45 7.52 17.80
N TYR A 54 -16.43 8.84 17.88
CA TYR A 54 -17.59 9.69 18.07
C TYR A 54 -17.69 10.64 16.90
N ARG A 55 -18.87 10.79 16.31
CA ARG A 55 -19.10 11.69 15.19
C ARG A 55 -20.39 12.47 15.41
N VAL A 56 -20.31 13.77 15.18
CA VAL A 56 -21.46 14.68 15.18
C VAL A 56 -21.42 15.49 13.89
N ASN A 57 -22.47 15.36 13.09
CA ASN A 57 -22.67 16.19 11.90
C ASN A 57 -23.94 17.01 12.11
N THR A 58 -23.89 18.29 11.76
CA THR A 58 -25.05 19.19 11.81
C THR A 58 -25.15 20.01 10.55
N ASP A 59 -26.37 20.16 10.06
CA ASP A 59 -26.73 21.10 8.99
C ASP A 59 -27.79 22.04 9.53
N LEU A 60 -27.57 23.34 9.41
CA LEU A 60 -28.49 24.39 9.82
C LEU A 60 -28.82 25.33 8.65
N ASN A 61 -30.08 25.49 8.33
CA ASN A 61 -30.56 26.47 7.37
C ASN A 61 -30.97 27.75 8.12
N ILE A 62 -30.21 28.81 7.91
CA ILE A 62 -30.44 30.12 8.56
C ILE A 62 -31.14 31.05 7.54
N GLY A 63 -32.44 31.11 7.64
CA GLY A 63 -33.26 31.79 6.62
C GLY A 63 -33.19 31.02 5.27
N LYS A 64 -33.25 31.79 4.17
CA LYS A 64 -33.25 31.20 2.81
C LYS A 64 -31.89 31.25 2.10
N MET A 65 -30.96 32.00 2.66
CA MET A 65 -29.70 32.33 1.98
C MET A 65 -28.46 31.68 2.59
N LEU A 66 -28.52 31.23 3.83
CA LEU A 66 -27.34 30.71 4.53
C LEU A 66 -27.58 29.30 5.05
N LYS A 67 -26.71 28.38 4.64
CA LYS A 67 -26.62 27.04 5.22
C LYS A 67 -25.26 26.90 5.93
N VAL A 68 -25.29 26.52 7.18
CA VAL A 68 -24.09 26.20 7.96
C VAL A 68 -24.04 24.71 8.26
N SER A 69 -22.93 24.06 7.91
CA SER A 69 -22.69 22.65 8.18
C SER A 69 -21.49 22.51 9.10
N SER A 70 -21.57 21.60 10.06
CA SER A 70 -20.45 21.26 10.94
C SER A 70 -20.29 19.75 11.02
N ASP A 71 -19.08 19.27 10.86
CA ASP A 71 -18.67 17.87 11.03
C ASP A 71 -17.57 17.80 12.07
N VAL A 72 -17.78 17.04 13.13
CA VAL A 72 -16.77 16.78 14.16
C VAL A 72 -16.66 15.29 14.38
N THR A 73 -15.43 14.77 14.32
CA THR A 73 -15.12 13.39 14.62
C THR A 73 -13.98 13.34 15.61
N TYR A 74 -14.17 12.57 16.68
CA TYR A 74 -13.10 12.20 17.61
C TYR A 74 -12.89 10.69 17.52
N ARG A 75 -11.65 10.24 17.52
CA ARG A 75 -11.28 8.84 17.52
C ARG A 75 -10.13 8.60 18.48
N HIS A 76 -10.33 7.62 19.37
CA HIS A 76 -9.29 7.09 20.26
C HIS A 76 -8.93 5.66 19.83
N VAL A 77 -7.63 5.38 19.78
CA VAL A 77 -7.06 4.05 19.48
C VAL A 77 -6.16 3.64 20.63
N ASP A 78 -6.33 2.43 21.13
CA ASP A 78 -5.39 1.74 22.01
C ASP A 78 -4.95 0.44 21.35
N ARG A 79 -3.63 0.23 21.26
CA ARG A 79 -2.99 -0.94 20.65
C ARG A 79 -1.91 -1.47 21.58
N LEU A 80 -1.97 -2.76 21.86
CA LEU A 80 -0.94 -3.49 22.58
C LEU A 80 -0.35 -4.59 21.69
N TRP A 81 0.97 -4.64 21.56
CA TRP A 81 1.69 -5.69 20.89
C TRP A 81 2.88 -6.16 21.72
N PRO A 82 3.32 -7.43 21.58
CA PRO A 82 4.66 -7.83 22.01
C PRO A 82 5.73 -7.00 21.30
N GLU A 83 6.77 -6.60 22.01
CA GLU A 83 7.85 -5.78 21.44
C GLU A 83 8.46 -6.41 20.18
N SER A 84 8.56 -7.73 20.14
CA SER A 84 9.22 -8.51 19.09
C SER A 84 8.27 -9.14 18.07
N LEU A 85 7.04 -8.63 17.94
CA LEU A 85 6.01 -9.19 17.04
C LEU A 85 6.52 -9.42 15.60
N GLY A 86 7.39 -8.52 15.08
CA GLY A 86 7.96 -8.65 13.75
C GLY A 86 8.81 -9.91 13.55
N SER A 87 9.49 -10.36 14.58
CA SER A 87 10.31 -11.58 14.55
C SER A 87 9.49 -12.87 14.68
N VAL A 88 8.31 -12.81 15.29
CA VAL A 88 7.43 -13.99 15.47
C VAL A 88 7.10 -14.62 14.13
N GLN A 89 6.74 -13.82 13.13
CA GLN A 89 6.38 -14.33 11.81
C GLN A 89 7.55 -15.02 11.11
N TYR A 90 8.75 -14.47 11.22
CA TYR A 90 9.96 -15.08 10.67
C TYR A 90 10.27 -16.41 11.38
N ASP A 91 10.28 -16.43 12.72
CA ASP A 91 10.61 -17.60 13.52
C ASP A 91 9.64 -18.75 13.28
N VAL A 92 8.34 -18.47 13.15
CA VAL A 92 7.31 -19.51 12.87
C VAL A 92 7.64 -20.37 11.65
N TRP A 93 8.15 -19.74 10.60
CA TRP A 93 8.50 -20.44 9.35
C TRP A 93 9.91 -21.00 9.31
N SER A 94 10.76 -20.59 10.26
CA SER A 94 12.16 -21.01 10.30
C SER A 94 12.45 -22.05 11.37
N MET A 95 11.54 -22.26 12.34
CA MET A 95 11.76 -23.20 13.44
C MET A 95 11.54 -24.65 13.04
N GLN A 96 12.34 -25.54 13.62
CA GLN A 96 12.24 -26.98 13.39
C GLN A 96 10.98 -27.55 14.07
N PRO A 97 10.19 -28.41 13.37
CA PRO A 97 8.99 -29.03 13.95
C PRO A 97 9.28 -30.04 15.05
N THR A 98 10.54 -30.47 15.19
CA THR A 98 11.01 -31.39 16.24
C THR A 98 11.41 -30.68 17.54
N SER A 99 11.49 -29.35 17.55
CA SER A 99 11.81 -28.55 18.72
C SER A 99 10.56 -28.34 19.57
N PRO A 100 10.48 -28.78 20.83
CA PRO A 100 9.39 -28.45 21.73
C PRO A 100 9.46 -26.97 22.15
N VAL A 101 8.31 -26.41 22.54
CA VAL A 101 8.22 -25.01 23.00
C VAL A 101 9.00 -24.76 24.28
N ARG A 102 8.94 -25.74 25.21
CA ARG A 102 9.56 -25.65 26.54
C ARG A 102 10.25 -26.95 26.91
N TYR A 103 11.22 -26.85 27.81
CA TYR A 103 11.79 -27.98 28.52
C TYR A 103 10.81 -28.51 29.59
N GLU A 104 11.12 -29.69 30.19
CA GLU A 104 10.30 -30.24 31.26
C GLU A 104 10.26 -29.36 32.54
N ASN A 105 11.32 -28.61 32.77
CA ASN A 105 11.41 -27.64 33.87
C ASN A 105 10.56 -26.37 33.67
N GLY A 106 9.92 -26.21 32.48
CA GLY A 106 9.05 -25.09 32.14
C GLY A 106 9.75 -23.93 31.42
N ASP A 107 11.06 -23.92 31.31
CA ASP A 107 11.81 -22.89 30.58
C ASP A 107 11.59 -22.99 29.08
N TYR A 108 11.65 -21.84 28.36
CA TYR A 108 11.56 -21.81 26.92
C TYR A 108 12.78 -22.49 26.27
N ARG A 109 12.55 -23.49 25.45
CA ARG A 109 13.59 -24.13 24.67
C ARG A 109 13.87 -23.32 23.40
N LEU A 110 15.10 -22.87 23.25
CA LEU A 110 15.60 -22.26 22.03
C LEU A 110 16.11 -23.33 21.05
N ASP A 111 15.95 -23.07 19.74
CA ASP A 111 16.65 -23.83 18.71
C ASP A 111 18.14 -23.45 18.66
N LYS A 112 18.91 -24.07 17.79
CA LYS A 112 20.35 -23.80 17.65
C LYS A 112 20.68 -22.35 17.21
N GLN A 113 19.69 -21.61 16.70
CA GLN A 113 19.82 -20.19 16.35
C GLN A 113 19.23 -19.25 17.41
N ASN A 114 18.99 -19.76 18.61
CA ASN A 114 18.39 -19.03 19.72
C ASN A 114 16.99 -18.49 19.41
N ARG A 115 16.18 -19.24 18.66
CA ARG A 115 14.80 -18.84 18.28
C ARG A 115 13.76 -19.64 19.05
N ASN A 116 12.65 -18.97 19.38
CA ASN A 116 11.43 -19.58 19.88
C ASN A 116 10.26 -18.61 19.65
N ALA A 117 9.45 -18.82 18.61
CA ALA A 117 8.35 -17.94 18.23
C ALA A 117 7.33 -17.69 19.35
N ILE A 118 7.09 -18.71 20.22
CA ILE A 118 6.13 -18.58 21.34
C ILE A 118 6.68 -17.66 22.43
N SER A 119 7.99 -17.71 22.72
CA SER A 119 8.61 -16.81 23.69
C SER A 119 8.53 -15.34 23.25
N LEU A 120 8.53 -15.08 21.93
CA LEU A 120 8.43 -13.73 21.37
C LEU A 120 7.04 -13.11 21.46
N MET A 121 6.01 -13.91 21.80
CA MET A 121 4.65 -13.41 22.07
C MET A 121 4.39 -13.18 23.56
N ASP A 122 5.30 -13.63 24.44
CA ASP A 122 5.16 -13.52 25.86
C ASP A 122 5.65 -12.17 26.37
N LEU A 123 4.74 -11.34 26.88
CA LEU A 123 5.06 -10.00 27.39
C LEU A 123 6.02 -10.06 28.62
N ASP A 124 6.06 -11.20 29.32
CA ASP A 124 7.02 -11.42 30.40
C ASP A 124 8.44 -11.70 29.93
N VAL A 125 8.58 -12.07 28.66
CA VAL A 125 9.86 -12.33 28.00
C VAL A 125 10.37 -11.11 27.22
N VAL A 126 9.52 -10.56 26.35
CA VAL A 126 9.98 -9.52 25.41
C VAL A 126 9.66 -8.10 25.85
N GLY A 127 8.61 -7.93 26.70
CA GLY A 127 8.03 -6.63 26.99
C GLY A 127 6.92 -6.23 26.01
N GLU A 128 6.53 -4.97 26.04
CA GLU A 128 5.37 -4.47 25.33
C GLU A 128 5.67 -3.29 24.40
N ASP A 129 4.93 -3.19 23.31
CA ASP A 129 4.80 -2.01 22.45
C ASP A 129 3.36 -1.50 22.56
N ARG A 130 3.15 -0.48 23.36
CA ARG A 130 1.85 0.17 23.55
C ARG A 130 1.77 1.47 22.76
N TYR A 131 0.72 1.59 21.97
CA TYR A 131 0.47 2.76 21.13
C TYR A 131 -0.94 3.31 21.38
N ASN A 132 -1.01 4.57 21.80
CA ASN A 132 -2.25 5.31 21.98
C ASN A 132 -2.29 6.46 20.96
N MET A 133 -3.45 6.68 20.34
CA MET A 133 -3.63 7.76 19.39
C MET A 133 -5.00 8.41 19.55
N ASP A 134 -4.99 9.72 19.68
CA ASP A 134 -6.17 10.57 19.66
C ASP A 134 -6.19 11.36 18.36
N VAL A 135 -7.32 11.31 17.62
CA VAL A 135 -7.53 12.08 16.39
C VAL A 135 -8.79 12.92 16.53
N VAL A 136 -8.66 14.20 16.27
CA VAL A 136 -9.79 15.12 16.15
C VAL A 136 -9.85 15.65 14.72
N TYR A 137 -10.95 15.44 14.06
CA TYR A 137 -11.27 16.08 12.80
C TYR A 137 -12.46 17.01 13.02
N GLY A 138 -12.30 18.27 12.71
CA GLY A 138 -13.35 19.29 12.80
C GLY A 138 -13.45 20.08 11.50
N GLN A 139 -14.67 20.29 10.99
CA GLN A 139 -14.95 21.13 9.82
C GLN A 139 -16.17 21.96 10.08
N VAL A 140 -16.09 23.23 9.69
CA VAL A 140 -17.23 24.13 9.58
C VAL A 140 -17.28 24.67 8.16
N LYS A 141 -18.46 24.61 7.56
CA LYS A 141 -18.73 25.09 6.21
C LYS A 141 -19.95 26.00 6.22
N ALA A 142 -19.87 27.14 5.55
CA ALA A 142 -20.97 28.07 5.34
C ALA A 142 -21.20 28.26 3.83
N ASP A 143 -22.39 27.93 3.37
CA ASP A 143 -22.86 28.18 2.00
C ASP A 143 -23.81 29.38 2.03
N PHE A 144 -23.45 30.44 1.31
CA PHE A 144 -24.22 31.68 1.22
C PHE A 144 -24.70 31.90 -0.22
N GLU A 145 -26.01 31.93 -0.44
CA GLU A 145 -26.67 32.16 -1.73
C GLU A 145 -27.35 33.53 -1.74
N PRO A 146 -26.62 34.63 -2.02
CA PRO A 146 -27.19 35.98 -2.02
C PRO A 146 -28.18 36.23 -3.16
N ILE A 147 -27.98 35.58 -4.29
CA ILE A 147 -28.87 35.57 -5.44
C ILE A 147 -28.99 34.17 -5.98
N LYS A 148 -30.11 33.84 -6.58
CA LYS A 148 -30.36 32.52 -7.17
C LYS A 148 -29.22 32.11 -8.09
N ASP A 149 -28.82 30.84 -8.00
CA ASP A 149 -27.80 30.21 -8.84
C ASP A 149 -26.32 30.62 -8.53
N LEU A 150 -26.08 31.54 -7.55
CA LEU A 150 -24.73 31.93 -7.12
C LEU A 150 -24.52 31.59 -5.64
N VAL A 151 -23.64 30.63 -5.37
CA VAL A 151 -23.31 30.16 -4.02
C VAL A 151 -21.85 30.42 -3.70
N PHE A 152 -21.64 31.17 -2.60
CA PHE A 152 -20.31 31.31 -1.98
C PHE A 152 -20.18 30.31 -0.84
N THR A 153 -19.08 29.55 -0.84
CA THR A 153 -18.78 28.58 0.22
C THR A 153 -17.50 28.98 0.94
N GLY A 154 -17.58 29.19 2.24
CA GLY A 154 -16.43 29.29 3.12
C GLY A 154 -16.29 28.01 3.94
N MET A 155 -15.07 27.45 4.05
CA MET A 155 -14.80 26.23 4.81
C MET A 155 -13.51 26.35 5.60
N ALA A 156 -13.56 25.96 6.86
CA ALA A 156 -12.38 25.77 7.70
C ALA A 156 -12.40 24.36 8.28
N SER A 157 -11.31 23.64 8.16
CA SER A 157 -11.17 22.33 8.78
C SER A 157 -9.85 22.19 9.52
N LEU A 158 -9.88 21.44 10.62
CA LEU A 158 -8.73 21.05 11.43
C LEU A 158 -8.70 19.53 11.54
N ASN A 159 -7.53 18.94 11.24
CA ASN A 159 -7.23 17.55 11.52
C ASN A 159 -6.02 17.50 12.47
N GLY A 160 -6.23 17.08 13.70
CA GLY A 160 -5.21 16.93 14.72
C GLY A 160 -5.03 15.48 15.12
N SER A 161 -3.78 15.03 15.28
CA SER A 161 -3.44 13.71 15.82
C SER A 161 -2.38 13.84 16.90
N TRP A 162 -2.59 13.16 18.00
CA TRP A 162 -1.69 13.08 19.15
C TRP A 162 -1.41 11.62 19.44
N ASP A 163 -0.19 11.20 19.10
CA ASP A 163 0.24 9.82 19.24
C ASP A 163 1.24 9.70 20.40
N ARG A 164 1.09 8.64 21.17
CA ARG A 164 2.09 8.20 22.13
C ARG A 164 2.39 6.74 21.91
N ARG A 165 3.68 6.39 21.77
CA ARG A 165 4.16 5.01 21.70
C ARG A 165 5.20 4.77 22.76
N LYS A 166 4.93 3.82 23.64
CA LYS A 166 5.85 3.37 24.69
C LYS A 166 6.26 1.94 24.39
N ILE A 167 7.55 1.72 24.21
CA ILE A 167 8.12 0.39 23.99
C ILE A 167 8.99 0.04 25.18
N HIS A 168 8.69 -1.09 25.82
CA HIS A 168 9.48 -1.70 26.86
C HIS A 168 10.21 -2.91 26.31
N TYR A 169 11.52 -2.90 26.31
CA TYR A 169 12.42 -3.99 25.97
C TYR A 169 12.82 -4.70 27.25
N LYS A 170 12.12 -5.78 27.59
CA LYS A 170 12.31 -6.51 28.86
C LYS A 170 13.54 -7.39 28.78
N ASN A 171 14.35 -7.41 29.83
CA ASN A 171 15.48 -8.35 29.93
C ASN A 171 14.96 -9.73 30.31
N TYR A 172 15.35 -10.74 29.54
CA TYR A 172 15.01 -12.14 29.82
C TYR A 172 16.20 -13.07 29.57
N LYS A 173 16.43 -13.99 30.53
CA LYS A 173 17.49 -14.99 30.45
C LYS A 173 16.90 -16.33 30.04
N TYR A 174 17.48 -16.95 29.04
CA TYR A 174 17.11 -18.30 28.60
C TYR A 174 18.09 -19.32 29.17
N TYR A 175 17.55 -20.37 29.74
CA TYR A 175 18.33 -21.44 30.33
C TYR A 175 18.10 -22.74 29.56
N ASN A 176 19.10 -23.65 29.58
CA ASN A 176 18.94 -25.02 29.10
C ASN A 176 18.29 -25.88 30.19
N GLU A 177 18.07 -27.17 29.87
CA GLU A 177 17.45 -28.12 30.78
C GLU A 177 18.27 -28.39 32.04
N ALA A 178 19.60 -28.20 31.99
CA ALA A 178 20.50 -28.28 33.11
C ALA A 178 20.55 -27.01 33.99
N GLY A 179 19.81 -25.98 33.63
CA GLY A 179 19.80 -24.68 34.33
C GLY A 179 20.98 -23.78 33.99
N GLU A 180 21.71 -24.07 32.91
CA GLU A 180 22.80 -23.21 32.44
C GLU A 180 22.29 -22.11 31.52
N LEU A 181 22.84 -20.90 31.64
CA LEU A 181 22.49 -19.74 30.82
C LEU A 181 22.91 -19.99 29.36
N VAL A 182 21.93 -20.02 28.45
CA VAL A 182 22.16 -20.15 26.99
C VAL A 182 22.39 -18.79 26.36
N THR A 183 21.48 -17.86 26.60
CA THR A 183 21.54 -16.50 26.05
C THR A 183 20.68 -15.55 26.86
N GLN A 184 20.81 -14.27 26.58
CA GLN A 184 20.07 -13.23 27.25
C GLN A 184 19.54 -12.23 26.21
N ARG A 185 18.23 -11.92 26.29
CA ARG A 185 17.57 -10.97 25.42
C ARG A 185 17.53 -9.58 26.09
N ASN A 186 17.64 -8.52 25.28
CA ASN A 186 17.52 -7.14 25.72
C ASN A 186 18.37 -6.84 27.00
N ASN A 187 19.65 -7.11 26.91
CA ASN A 187 20.59 -6.83 28.00
C ASN A 187 21.51 -5.64 27.64
N PRO A 188 21.40 -4.52 28.35
CA PRO A 188 20.43 -4.21 29.41
C PRO A 188 19.01 -4.01 28.85
N ASN A 189 17.99 -4.13 29.74
CA ASN A 189 16.62 -3.73 29.43
C ASN A 189 16.55 -2.24 29.07
N SER A 190 15.47 -1.83 28.40
CA SER A 190 15.31 -0.41 28.05
C SER A 190 13.84 -0.02 27.88
N VAL A 191 13.57 1.27 27.96
CA VAL A 191 12.27 1.86 27.64
C VAL A 191 12.45 3.04 26.71
N LYS A 192 11.59 3.08 25.69
CA LYS A 192 11.49 4.18 24.72
C LYS A 192 10.08 4.76 24.78
N ASP A 193 9.94 6.05 25.02
CA ASP A 193 8.68 6.81 24.99
C ASP A 193 8.78 7.84 23.87
N SER A 194 7.89 7.78 22.89
CA SER A 194 7.86 8.70 21.75
C SER A 194 6.47 9.31 21.58
N ARG A 195 6.44 10.56 21.14
CA ARG A 195 5.23 11.33 20.89
C ARG A 195 5.32 12.00 19.54
N ASN A 196 4.18 11.96 18.83
CA ASN A 196 4.08 12.60 17.53
C ASN A 196 2.78 13.40 17.50
N ASN A 197 2.88 14.73 17.42
CA ASN A 197 1.74 15.64 17.45
C ASN A 197 1.65 16.34 16.11
N SER A 198 0.60 16.08 15.35
CA SER A 198 0.38 16.67 14.04
C SER A 198 -0.90 17.49 13.96
N TYR A 199 -0.85 18.56 13.19
CA TYR A 199 -1.97 19.45 12.92
C TYR A 199 -1.99 19.83 11.45
N GLN A 200 -3.12 19.62 10.79
CA GLN A 200 -3.37 20.12 9.45
C GLN A 200 -4.59 21.03 9.47
N MET A 201 -4.42 22.27 9.04
CA MET A 201 -5.49 23.23 8.86
C MET A 201 -5.73 23.46 7.38
N THR A 202 -7.00 23.42 6.96
CA THR A 202 -7.41 23.74 5.59
C THR A 202 -8.43 24.85 5.62
N LEU A 203 -8.16 25.91 4.88
CA LEU A 203 -9.10 27.00 4.61
C LEU A 203 -9.44 26.96 3.13
N ARG A 204 -10.73 27.02 2.80
CA ARG A 204 -11.20 27.00 1.41
C ARG A 204 -12.31 28.02 1.20
N PHE A 205 -12.22 28.70 0.08
CA PHE A 205 -13.27 29.55 -0.43
C PHE A 205 -13.66 29.11 -1.83
N LEU A 206 -14.96 29.02 -2.11
CA LEU A 206 -15.50 28.70 -3.43
C LEU A 206 -16.56 29.70 -3.82
N ALA A 207 -16.62 30.04 -5.12
CA ALA A 207 -17.72 30.72 -5.75
C ALA A 207 -18.26 29.83 -6.88
N ASN A 208 -19.52 29.42 -6.76
CA ASN A 208 -20.21 28.53 -7.71
C ASN A 208 -21.36 29.29 -8.35
N TYR A 209 -21.38 29.34 -9.67
CA TYR A 209 -22.48 29.87 -10.43
C TYR A 209 -23.01 28.81 -11.40
N LYS A 210 -24.31 28.52 -11.37
CA LYS A 210 -24.95 27.53 -12.26
C LYS A 210 -26.19 28.18 -12.88
N LYS A 211 -26.27 28.14 -14.20
CA LYS A 211 -27.44 28.70 -14.89
C LYS A 211 -27.75 27.97 -16.18
N ARG A 212 -29.04 27.72 -16.38
CA ARG A 212 -29.56 27.27 -17.66
C ARG A 212 -30.10 28.51 -18.43
N PHE A 213 -29.60 28.68 -19.65
CA PHE A 213 -30.01 29.74 -20.54
C PHE A 213 -30.91 29.17 -21.65
N GLY A 214 -32.20 29.54 -21.65
CA GLY A 214 -33.20 28.87 -22.47
C GLY A 214 -33.27 27.36 -22.17
N ASP A 215 -33.62 26.56 -23.15
CA ASP A 215 -33.78 25.11 -22.99
C ASP A 215 -32.53 24.32 -23.38
N ASN A 216 -31.51 24.99 -23.91
CA ASN A 216 -30.42 24.32 -24.61
C ASN A 216 -29.01 24.50 -24.01
N HIS A 217 -28.82 25.48 -23.13
CA HIS A 217 -27.48 25.87 -22.69
C HIS A 217 -27.36 25.78 -21.16
N ASP A 218 -26.58 24.86 -20.68
CA ASP A 218 -26.23 24.69 -19.27
C ASP A 218 -24.81 25.17 -19.02
N LEU A 219 -24.66 26.17 -18.14
CA LEU A 219 -23.35 26.72 -17.74
C LEU A 219 -23.16 26.54 -16.24
N ALA A 220 -22.02 25.97 -15.84
CA ALA A 220 -21.57 26.00 -14.46
C ALA A 220 -20.14 26.51 -14.38
N LEU A 221 -19.94 27.52 -13.53
CA LEU A 221 -18.65 28.14 -13.27
C LEU A 221 -18.28 27.90 -11.82
N LEU A 222 -17.02 27.54 -11.58
CA LEU A 222 -16.44 27.45 -10.26
C LEU A 222 -15.16 28.27 -10.22
N TYR A 223 -15.00 29.08 -9.19
CA TYR A 223 -13.72 29.63 -8.77
C TYR A 223 -13.42 29.16 -7.34
N GLY A 224 -12.19 28.80 -7.04
CA GLY A 224 -11.78 28.32 -5.73
C GLY A 224 -10.39 28.82 -5.32
N MET A 225 -10.26 29.01 -4.02
CA MET A 225 -8.99 29.25 -3.34
C MET A 225 -8.89 28.25 -2.18
N GLU A 226 -7.70 27.71 -1.95
CA GLU A 226 -7.45 26.78 -0.85
C GLU A 226 -6.07 27.04 -0.24
N GLN A 227 -6.01 27.00 1.07
CA GLN A 227 -4.77 27.03 1.82
C GLN A 227 -4.73 25.82 2.74
N ILE A 228 -3.65 25.02 2.64
CA ILE A 228 -3.34 23.91 3.53
C ILE A 228 -2.07 24.26 4.30
N SER A 229 -2.09 24.10 5.61
CA SER A 229 -0.90 24.20 6.45
C SER A 229 -0.80 22.97 7.33
N TYR A 230 0.39 22.37 7.38
CA TYR A 230 0.70 21.21 8.18
C TYR A 230 1.87 21.48 9.12
N ARG A 231 1.73 21.00 10.34
CA ARG A 231 2.81 21.02 11.35
C ARG A 231 2.80 19.67 12.06
N ASN A 232 3.99 19.14 12.26
CA ASN A 232 4.22 17.96 13.07
C ASN A 232 5.37 18.23 14.03
N TYR A 233 5.27 17.71 15.24
CA TYR A 233 6.33 17.72 16.21
C TYR A 233 6.53 16.32 16.77
N TYR A 234 7.66 15.73 16.44
CA TYR A 234 8.12 14.46 16.99
C TYR A 234 9.07 14.69 18.15
N SER A 235 8.93 13.89 19.22
CA SER A 235 9.87 13.84 20.32
C SER A 235 9.98 12.42 20.84
N MET A 236 11.17 12.03 21.31
CA MET A 236 11.44 10.71 21.85
C MET A 236 12.49 10.79 22.96
N ALA A 237 12.29 9.99 24.00
CA ALA A 237 13.27 9.74 25.05
C ALA A 237 13.43 8.24 25.25
N GLN A 238 14.67 7.79 25.46
CA GLN A 238 15.02 6.41 25.75
C GLN A 238 16.07 6.35 26.85
N ARG A 239 15.93 5.37 27.75
CA ARG A 239 17.00 4.94 28.66
C ARG A 239 17.08 3.44 28.74
N LYS A 240 18.26 2.94 28.99
CA LYS A 240 18.59 1.53 29.23
C LYS A 240 18.90 1.31 30.69
N ASP A 241 19.05 0.04 31.08
CA ASP A 241 19.41 -0.39 32.42
C ASP A 241 18.42 0.14 33.46
N LEU A 242 17.15 -0.30 33.30
CA LEU A 242 16.07 0.04 34.22
C LEU A 242 16.25 -0.68 35.54
N ILE A 243 16.00 0.01 36.65
CA ILE A 243 16.04 -0.54 38.01
C ILE A 243 15.05 -1.71 38.15
N SER A 244 13.90 -1.65 37.45
CA SER A 244 12.87 -2.66 37.51
C SER A 244 12.10 -2.74 36.19
N ASP A 245 11.86 -3.97 35.69
CA ASP A 245 10.97 -4.24 34.55
C ASP A 245 9.49 -4.12 34.91
N ALA A 246 9.12 -4.10 36.20
CA ALA A 246 7.73 -3.91 36.65
C ALA A 246 7.25 -2.46 36.49
N LEU A 247 8.17 -1.50 36.43
CA LEU A 247 7.89 -0.06 36.25
C LEU A 247 8.75 0.49 35.11
N PRO A 248 8.40 0.22 33.85
CA PRO A 248 9.21 0.60 32.71
C PRO A 248 9.06 2.08 32.35
N ASP A 249 9.56 2.97 33.20
CA ASP A 249 9.56 4.41 32.96
C ASP A 249 10.97 4.95 32.67
N VAL A 250 11.04 5.93 31.75
CA VAL A 250 12.31 6.54 31.32
C VAL A 250 13.11 7.08 32.47
N SER A 251 12.44 7.60 33.53
CA SER A 251 13.09 8.13 34.73
C SER A 251 13.84 7.08 35.57
N LEU A 252 13.49 5.80 35.44
CA LEU A 252 14.05 4.67 36.17
C LEU A 252 15.25 3.99 35.45
N GLY A 253 15.58 4.43 34.25
CA GLY A 253 16.79 3.99 33.55
C GLY A 253 18.04 4.77 33.94
N SER A 254 19.19 4.17 33.68
CA SER A 254 20.50 4.76 33.93
C SER A 254 20.64 6.13 33.24
N ALA A 255 21.06 7.16 34.00
CA ALA A 255 21.26 8.49 33.43
C ALA A 255 22.37 8.53 32.37
N GLY A 256 23.37 7.66 32.47
CA GLY A 256 24.47 7.56 31.51
C GLY A 256 24.02 6.97 30.12
N SER A 257 22.87 6.35 30.07
CA SER A 257 22.32 5.74 28.84
C SER A 257 21.24 6.57 28.16
N GLN A 258 21.01 7.81 28.61
CA GLN A 258 19.94 8.63 28.09
C GLN A 258 20.15 9.00 26.63
N PHE A 259 19.10 8.88 25.85
CA PHE A 259 19.02 9.33 24.46
C PHE A 259 17.70 10.09 24.27
N ALA A 260 17.75 11.24 23.65
CA ALA A 260 16.58 12.02 23.31
C ALA A 260 16.76 12.67 21.96
N GLU A 261 15.67 12.73 21.19
CA GLU A 261 15.62 13.46 19.93
C GLU A 261 14.27 14.12 19.75
N GLY A 262 14.22 15.14 18.91
CA GLY A 262 12.98 15.80 18.56
C GLY A 262 13.18 16.79 17.42
N TYR A 263 12.18 16.84 16.53
CA TYR A 263 12.22 17.74 15.38
C TYR A 263 10.82 18.13 14.92
N PRO A 264 10.65 19.38 14.45
CA PRO A 264 9.44 19.80 13.77
C PRO A 264 9.49 19.50 12.29
N THR A 265 8.34 19.19 11.69
CA THR A 265 8.12 19.20 10.24
C THR A 265 7.00 20.18 9.92
N LYS A 266 7.20 21.05 8.92
CA LYS A 266 6.21 22.05 8.51
C LYS A 266 6.20 22.14 7.00
N TRP A 267 5.00 22.23 6.43
CA TRP A 267 4.80 22.54 5.02
C TRP A 267 3.46 23.21 4.81
N GLY A 268 3.28 23.85 3.66
CA GLY A 268 2.01 24.47 3.29
C GLY A 268 1.87 24.58 1.79
N ILE A 269 0.61 24.59 1.34
CA ILE A 269 0.21 24.73 -0.05
C ILE A 269 -0.83 25.84 -0.14
N ASN A 270 -0.67 26.73 -1.11
CA ASN A 270 -1.70 27.69 -1.53
C ASN A 270 -2.14 27.34 -2.94
N SER A 271 -3.44 27.29 -3.16
CA SER A 271 -4.03 26.84 -4.42
C SER A 271 -5.07 27.82 -4.92
N PHE A 272 -5.09 28.02 -6.24
CA PHE A 272 -6.14 28.72 -6.95
C PHE A 272 -6.63 27.83 -8.09
N PHE A 273 -7.94 27.74 -8.27
CA PHE A 273 -8.49 26.90 -9.32
C PHE A 273 -9.80 27.44 -9.87
N GLY A 274 -10.04 27.11 -11.13
CA GLY A 274 -11.27 27.43 -11.82
C GLY A 274 -11.76 26.30 -12.69
N ARG A 275 -13.08 26.22 -12.87
CA ARG A 275 -13.72 25.22 -13.73
C ARG A 275 -14.87 25.86 -14.48
N VAL A 276 -14.98 25.49 -15.75
CA VAL A 276 -16.13 25.81 -16.62
C VAL A 276 -16.70 24.48 -17.09
N ASN A 277 -17.98 24.26 -16.83
CA ASN A 277 -18.77 23.18 -17.43
C ASN A 277 -19.82 23.83 -18.35
N TYR A 278 -19.90 23.33 -19.58
CA TYR A 278 -20.87 23.76 -20.55
C TYR A 278 -21.55 22.58 -21.22
N GLY A 279 -22.86 22.55 -21.17
CA GLY A 279 -23.72 21.60 -21.85
C GLY A 279 -24.57 22.25 -22.93
N PHE A 280 -24.58 21.69 -24.13
CA PHE A 280 -25.46 22.11 -25.20
C PHE A 280 -26.47 21.03 -25.55
N LYS A 281 -27.75 21.35 -25.34
CA LYS A 281 -28.90 20.44 -25.59
C LYS A 281 -28.81 19.11 -24.85
N ASP A 282 -28.12 19.07 -23.74
CA ASP A 282 -27.76 17.84 -22.99
C ASP A 282 -27.05 16.77 -23.84
N LYS A 283 -26.54 17.13 -25.04
CA LYS A 283 -25.86 16.22 -25.99
C LYS A 283 -24.36 16.42 -26.04
N TYR A 284 -23.92 17.68 -26.10
CA TYR A 284 -22.51 18.04 -26.18
C TYR A 284 -22.10 18.64 -24.88
N LEU A 285 -21.16 18.00 -24.22
CA LEU A 285 -20.68 18.35 -22.88
C LEU A 285 -19.21 18.75 -22.94
N PHE A 286 -18.88 19.88 -22.36
CA PHE A 286 -17.51 20.40 -22.26
C PHE A 286 -17.18 20.72 -20.84
N GLU A 287 -15.96 20.36 -20.39
CA GLU A 287 -15.40 20.81 -19.14
C GLU A 287 -13.97 21.29 -19.36
N ALA A 288 -13.61 22.43 -18.77
CA ALA A 288 -12.25 22.94 -18.69
C ALA A 288 -11.94 23.27 -17.23
N ASN A 289 -10.81 22.81 -16.73
CA ASN A 289 -10.28 23.13 -15.42
C ASN A 289 -8.88 23.70 -15.55
N ILE A 290 -8.54 24.61 -14.66
CA ILE A 290 -7.18 25.05 -14.42
C ILE A 290 -6.95 25.12 -12.92
N ARG A 291 -5.82 24.57 -12.47
CA ARG A 291 -5.38 24.66 -11.08
C ARG A 291 -3.93 25.11 -11.02
N THR A 292 -3.62 26.01 -10.11
CA THR A 292 -2.25 26.38 -9.77
C THR A 292 -2.04 26.18 -8.29
N ASP A 293 -0.97 25.47 -7.94
CA ASP A 293 -0.61 25.11 -6.57
C ASP A 293 0.80 25.60 -6.25
N GLY A 294 0.95 26.31 -5.14
CA GLY A 294 2.24 26.79 -4.66
C GLY A 294 2.62 26.07 -3.37
N SER A 295 3.67 25.22 -3.42
CA SER A 295 4.16 24.46 -2.27
C SER A 295 5.39 25.09 -1.62
N SER A 296 5.41 25.07 -0.28
CA SER A 296 6.58 25.48 0.51
C SER A 296 7.74 24.50 0.47
N ARG A 297 7.54 23.30 -0.10
CA ARG A 297 8.57 22.25 -0.22
C ARG A 297 9.64 22.60 -1.26
N PHE A 298 9.34 23.54 -2.16
CA PHE A 298 10.22 23.96 -3.24
C PHE A 298 10.85 25.32 -2.98
N ALA A 299 12.00 25.59 -3.59
CA ALA A 299 12.71 26.85 -3.52
C ALA A 299 11.92 28.01 -4.16
N LYS A 300 12.35 29.24 -3.87
CA LYS A 300 11.78 30.44 -4.53
C LYS A 300 12.01 30.35 -6.05
N GLY A 301 10.96 30.53 -6.83
CA GLY A 301 10.98 30.38 -8.29
C GLY A 301 10.42 29.03 -8.79
N HIS A 302 10.45 27.98 -7.98
CA HIS A 302 10.00 26.62 -8.34
C HIS A 302 8.75 26.16 -7.56
N LYS A 303 8.17 27.05 -6.72
CA LYS A 303 7.02 26.72 -5.85
C LYS A 303 5.74 26.40 -6.58
N TRP A 304 5.49 27.07 -7.71
CA TRP A 304 4.20 27.06 -8.38
C TRP A 304 4.17 26.08 -9.55
N GLY A 305 3.21 25.14 -9.52
CA GLY A 305 2.81 24.29 -10.62
C GLY A 305 1.48 24.75 -11.20
N VAL A 306 1.27 24.55 -12.50
CA VAL A 306 0.02 24.85 -13.22
C VAL A 306 -0.46 23.59 -13.91
N PHE A 307 -1.69 23.18 -13.64
CA PHE A 307 -2.27 21.90 -14.03
C PHE A 307 -3.61 22.12 -14.75
N PRO A 308 -3.61 22.28 -16.07
CA PRO A 308 -4.83 22.36 -16.86
C PRO A 308 -5.43 20.97 -17.13
N SER A 309 -6.75 20.91 -17.32
CA SER A 309 -7.43 19.73 -17.86
C SER A 309 -8.67 20.09 -18.65
N PHE A 310 -8.96 19.29 -19.68
CA PHE A 310 -10.08 19.47 -20.59
C PHE A 310 -10.78 18.12 -20.81
N SER A 311 -12.10 18.15 -20.89
CA SER A 311 -12.87 17.00 -21.34
C SER A 311 -14.02 17.40 -22.26
N ALA A 312 -14.36 16.50 -23.18
CA ALA A 312 -15.51 16.63 -24.05
C ALA A 312 -16.26 15.31 -24.10
N ALA A 313 -17.59 15.39 -24.17
CA ALA A 313 -18.40 14.20 -24.37
C ALA A 313 -19.56 14.48 -25.33
N TRP A 314 -19.86 13.47 -26.12
CA TRP A 314 -20.99 13.47 -27.05
C TRP A 314 -21.93 12.33 -26.71
N ARG A 315 -23.15 12.68 -26.31
CA ARG A 315 -24.24 11.72 -26.06
C ARG A 315 -24.92 11.38 -27.38
N ILE A 316 -24.36 10.40 -28.09
CA ILE A 316 -24.78 9.96 -29.42
C ILE A 316 -26.22 9.46 -29.39
N SER A 317 -26.61 8.77 -28.29
CA SER A 317 -27.98 8.26 -28.11
C SER A 317 -29.05 9.37 -28.13
N GLU A 318 -28.69 10.63 -27.84
CA GLU A 318 -29.64 11.75 -27.87
C GLU A 318 -29.83 12.36 -29.27
N GLU A 319 -29.09 11.87 -30.27
CA GLU A 319 -29.19 12.38 -31.63
C GLU A 319 -30.45 11.87 -32.34
N GLY A 320 -31.01 12.70 -33.24
CA GLY A 320 -32.21 12.34 -33.93
C GLY A 320 -32.17 11.04 -34.74
N PHE A 321 -31.00 10.73 -35.33
CA PHE A 321 -30.77 9.50 -36.09
C PHE A 321 -30.69 8.25 -35.19
N MET A 322 -30.43 8.39 -33.89
CA MET A 322 -30.38 7.28 -32.92
C MET A 322 -31.74 6.97 -32.29
N LYS A 323 -32.66 7.90 -32.27
CA LYS A 323 -33.98 7.73 -31.62
C LYS A 323 -34.83 6.60 -32.22
N ASN A 324 -34.59 6.22 -33.45
CA ASN A 324 -35.28 5.10 -34.13
C ASN A 324 -34.68 3.74 -33.76
N LEU A 325 -33.54 3.69 -33.07
CA LEU A 325 -32.88 2.47 -32.60
C LEU A 325 -33.37 2.13 -31.19
N GLY A 326 -34.56 1.58 -31.06
CA GLY A 326 -35.23 1.33 -29.78
C GLY A 326 -34.52 0.38 -28.83
N PHE A 327 -33.38 -0.19 -29.22
CA PHE A 327 -32.56 -1.04 -28.37
C PHE A 327 -31.36 -0.32 -27.76
N VAL A 328 -31.06 0.93 -28.17
CA VAL A 328 -29.96 1.73 -27.66
C VAL A 328 -30.50 2.74 -26.67
N ASP A 329 -30.20 2.59 -25.40
CA ASP A 329 -30.65 3.51 -24.33
C ASP A 329 -29.60 4.59 -24.01
N ASN A 330 -28.34 4.24 -24.05
CA ASN A 330 -27.22 5.15 -23.83
C ASN A 330 -26.09 4.80 -24.78
N LEU A 331 -25.56 5.80 -25.44
CA LEU A 331 -24.30 5.72 -26.18
C LEU A 331 -23.62 7.08 -26.08
N LYS A 332 -22.47 7.12 -25.40
CA LYS A 332 -21.74 8.34 -25.12
C LYS A 332 -20.25 8.16 -25.37
N LEU A 333 -19.71 8.94 -26.28
CA LEU A 333 -18.29 9.05 -26.52
C LEU A 333 -17.71 10.16 -25.65
N ARG A 334 -16.55 9.92 -25.03
CA ARG A 334 -15.84 10.91 -24.19
C ARG A 334 -14.36 10.89 -24.49
N ALA A 335 -13.75 12.06 -24.38
CA ALA A 335 -12.31 12.25 -24.47
C ALA A 335 -11.88 13.25 -23.41
N SER A 336 -10.75 13.01 -22.79
CA SER A 336 -10.15 13.93 -21.82
C SER A 336 -8.64 13.93 -21.91
N TRP A 337 -8.07 15.08 -21.60
CA TRP A 337 -6.65 15.28 -21.38
C TRP A 337 -6.47 16.18 -20.15
N GLY A 338 -5.46 15.90 -19.34
CA GLY A 338 -5.19 16.74 -18.20
C GLY A 338 -3.88 16.45 -17.52
N GLN A 339 -3.45 17.42 -16.71
CA GLN A 339 -2.25 17.37 -15.90
C GLN A 339 -2.60 17.44 -14.42
N THR A 340 -1.84 16.69 -13.59
CA THR A 340 -1.85 16.79 -12.13
C THR A 340 -0.43 16.84 -11.60
N GLY A 341 -0.21 17.64 -10.54
CA GLY A 341 1.08 17.75 -9.89
C GLY A 341 1.21 16.85 -8.68
N ASN A 342 2.42 16.35 -8.44
CA ASN A 342 2.79 15.69 -7.21
C ASN A 342 3.95 16.45 -6.55
N GLU A 343 3.78 16.80 -5.26
CA GLU A 343 4.78 17.53 -4.47
C GLU A 343 5.35 16.69 -3.29
N ARG A 344 5.14 15.38 -3.29
CA ARG A 344 5.51 14.51 -2.17
C ARG A 344 7.02 14.27 -2.11
N ILE A 345 7.72 15.33 -1.73
CA ILE A 345 9.14 15.31 -1.38
C ILE A 345 9.32 15.69 0.07
N ASP A 346 10.46 15.39 0.66
CA ASP A 346 10.79 15.86 2.00
C ASP A 346 10.85 17.37 2.06
N ALA A 347 10.39 17.95 3.17
CA ALA A 347 10.46 19.38 3.37
C ALA A 347 11.93 19.84 3.37
N PHE A 348 12.21 20.96 2.69
CA PHE A 348 13.54 21.58 2.63
C PHE A 348 14.63 20.78 1.86
N MET A 349 14.25 19.83 1.00
CA MET A 349 15.22 19.10 0.16
C MET A 349 16.08 20.00 -0.74
N TYR A 350 15.61 21.18 -1.06
CA TYR A 350 16.35 22.17 -1.86
C TYR A 350 17.51 22.83 -1.08
N LEU A 351 17.60 22.59 0.25
CA LEU A 351 18.69 23.12 1.09
C LEU A 351 19.79 22.06 1.29
N PRO A 352 21.03 22.48 1.57
CA PRO A 352 22.07 21.57 2.02
C PRO A 352 21.64 20.83 3.28
N GLN A 353 21.81 19.51 3.30
CA GLN A 353 21.49 18.66 4.45
C GLN A 353 22.78 18.38 5.23
N TYR A 354 22.72 18.62 6.55
CA TYR A 354 23.84 18.38 7.45
C TYR A 354 23.50 17.24 8.41
N ASN A 355 24.48 16.36 8.62
CA ASN A 355 24.42 15.31 9.62
C ASN A 355 25.44 15.61 10.73
N THR A 356 25.18 15.07 11.92
CA THR A 356 26.14 15.04 13.01
C THR A 356 26.75 13.65 13.13
N SER A 357 28.05 13.58 13.41
CA SER A 357 28.77 12.35 13.72
C SER A 357 29.84 12.63 14.74
N ASN A 358 30.27 11.59 15.46
CA ASN A 358 31.40 11.70 16.34
C ASN A 358 32.68 11.36 15.56
N VAL A 359 33.69 12.24 15.65
CA VAL A 359 35.02 12.04 15.06
C VAL A 359 36.08 12.08 16.17
N VAL A 360 37.16 11.37 15.98
CA VAL A 360 38.29 11.41 16.91
C VAL A 360 39.23 12.54 16.50
N MET A 361 39.40 13.54 17.38
CA MET A 361 40.37 14.63 17.22
C MET A 361 41.27 14.69 18.49
N ASN A 362 42.58 14.63 18.26
CA ASN A 362 43.58 14.60 19.35
C ASN A 362 43.30 13.52 20.43
N GLY A 363 42.88 12.32 20.00
CA GLY A 363 42.55 11.20 20.88
C GLY A 363 41.23 11.32 21.65
N SER A 364 40.47 12.39 21.46
CA SER A 364 39.15 12.61 22.07
C SER A 364 38.03 12.52 21.06
N LEU A 365 36.89 11.97 21.50
CA LEU A 365 35.66 11.89 20.67
C LEU A 365 34.96 13.25 20.73
N VAL A 366 34.83 13.91 19.57
CA VAL A 366 34.17 15.22 19.43
C VAL A 366 33.03 15.14 18.43
N SER A 367 31.94 15.86 18.66
CA SER A 367 30.85 16.00 17.72
C SER A 367 31.26 16.85 16.54
N ALA A 368 31.09 16.34 15.35
CA ALA A 368 31.30 17.05 14.07
C ALA A 368 30.01 17.17 13.27
N VAL A 369 29.90 18.27 12.53
CA VAL A 369 28.81 18.51 11.58
C VAL A 369 29.38 18.46 10.19
N TYR A 370 28.78 17.70 9.30
CA TYR A 370 29.21 17.57 7.92
C TYR A 370 28.02 17.59 6.96
N GLN A 371 28.22 18.12 5.76
CA GLN A 371 27.22 18.04 4.70
C GLN A 371 27.20 16.62 4.15
N LYS A 372 26.00 15.98 4.14
CA LYS A 372 25.82 14.64 3.62
C LYS A 372 25.41 14.64 2.17
N LYS A 373 24.49 15.51 1.80
CA LYS A 373 23.83 15.52 0.48
C LYS A 373 24.04 16.87 -0.22
N MET A 374 24.23 16.83 -1.52
CA MET A 374 24.28 18.03 -2.33
C MET A 374 22.88 18.68 -2.38
N ALA A 375 22.84 20.00 -2.28
CA ALA A 375 21.61 20.77 -2.46
C ALA A 375 21.18 20.78 -3.93
N ASN A 376 19.88 20.74 -4.19
CA ASN A 376 19.32 21.03 -5.51
C ASN A 376 18.18 22.06 -5.39
N PRO A 377 18.47 23.37 -5.62
CA PRO A 377 17.44 24.40 -5.54
C PRO A 377 16.42 24.38 -6.69
N ASP A 378 16.71 23.63 -7.77
CA ASP A 378 15.88 23.56 -8.97
C ASP A 378 14.81 22.47 -8.92
N VAL A 379 14.76 21.71 -7.82
CA VAL A 379 13.70 20.70 -7.60
C VAL A 379 12.33 21.33 -7.67
N THR A 380 11.45 20.74 -8.48
CA THR A 380 10.09 21.21 -8.72
C THR A 380 9.08 20.04 -8.74
N TRP A 381 7.86 20.32 -9.09
CA TRP A 381 6.75 19.37 -9.17
C TRP A 381 7.03 18.23 -10.15
N GLU A 382 6.70 17.01 -9.73
CA GLU A 382 6.46 15.91 -10.67
C GLU A 382 5.10 16.14 -11.33
N THR A 383 4.99 15.90 -12.63
CA THR A 383 3.76 16.11 -13.40
C THR A 383 3.25 14.80 -13.96
N VAL A 384 1.99 14.51 -13.75
CA VAL A 384 1.28 13.40 -14.39
C VAL A 384 0.39 13.99 -15.48
N GLU A 385 0.64 13.57 -16.72
CA GLU A 385 -0.15 13.90 -17.90
C GLU A 385 -0.92 12.68 -18.37
N GLN A 386 -2.23 12.79 -18.52
CA GLN A 386 -3.07 11.68 -18.94
C GLN A 386 -4.01 12.08 -20.07
N THR A 387 -4.08 11.21 -21.09
CA THR A 387 -5.09 11.20 -22.14
C THR A 387 -5.99 9.99 -21.95
N ASN A 388 -7.30 10.18 -22.05
CA ASN A 388 -8.29 9.11 -21.97
C ASN A 388 -9.33 9.29 -23.08
N ILE A 389 -9.72 8.17 -23.73
CA ILE A 389 -10.82 8.10 -24.69
C ILE A 389 -11.74 6.97 -24.23
N GLY A 390 -13.03 7.26 -24.03
CA GLY A 390 -13.96 6.31 -23.45
C GLY A 390 -15.30 6.27 -24.20
N LEU A 391 -15.93 5.11 -24.14
CA LEU A 391 -17.26 4.83 -24.70
C LEU A 391 -18.14 4.26 -23.59
N ASP A 392 -19.22 4.94 -23.24
CA ASP A 392 -20.26 4.46 -22.35
C ASP A 392 -21.43 3.93 -23.18
N PHE A 393 -21.98 2.77 -22.86
CA PHE A 393 -23.10 2.18 -23.60
C PHE A 393 -24.13 1.54 -22.68
N GLY A 394 -25.38 1.54 -23.15
CA GLY A 394 -26.52 0.89 -22.52
C GLY A 394 -27.50 0.42 -23.56
N PHE A 395 -27.93 -0.84 -23.49
CA PHE A 395 -28.81 -1.48 -24.45
C PHE A 395 -29.95 -2.22 -23.77
N LEU A 396 -31.10 -2.34 -24.48
CA LEU A 396 -32.26 -3.14 -24.08
C LEU A 396 -32.84 -2.74 -22.70
N ASN A 397 -33.15 -1.47 -22.55
CA ASN A 397 -33.55 -0.82 -21.28
C ASN A 397 -32.47 -0.95 -20.20
N ASN A 398 -31.22 -0.67 -20.59
CA ASN A 398 -30.02 -0.83 -19.75
C ASN A 398 -29.88 -2.23 -19.12
N THR A 399 -30.44 -3.24 -19.78
CA THR A 399 -30.23 -4.65 -19.40
C THR A 399 -28.76 -5.02 -19.59
N ILE A 400 -28.15 -4.56 -20.67
CA ILE A 400 -26.71 -4.65 -20.93
C ILE A 400 -26.15 -3.24 -20.90
N TYR A 401 -25.13 -3.02 -20.09
CA TYR A 401 -24.50 -1.71 -19.95
C TYR A 401 -22.98 -1.87 -19.72
N GLY A 402 -22.24 -0.83 -20.01
CA GLY A 402 -20.81 -0.87 -19.76
C GLY A 402 -20.08 0.36 -20.21
N GLU A 403 -18.76 0.27 -20.04
CA GLU A 403 -17.81 1.27 -20.44
C GLU A 403 -16.53 0.62 -20.98
N LEU A 404 -15.90 1.29 -21.93
CA LEU A 404 -14.63 0.93 -22.52
C LEU A 404 -13.76 2.17 -22.59
N ASP A 405 -12.59 2.11 -21.99
CA ASP A 405 -11.64 3.20 -21.91
C ASP A 405 -10.28 2.78 -22.47
N TRP A 406 -9.68 3.63 -23.25
CA TRP A 406 -8.26 3.63 -23.55
C TRP A 406 -7.58 4.81 -22.86
N TYR A 407 -6.41 4.59 -22.26
CA TYR A 407 -5.66 5.64 -21.62
C TYR A 407 -4.16 5.56 -21.92
N SER A 408 -3.51 6.72 -21.88
CA SER A 408 -2.06 6.87 -21.79
C SER A 408 -1.74 7.89 -20.71
N LYS A 409 -0.93 7.50 -19.73
CA LYS A 409 -0.55 8.27 -18.56
C LYS A 409 0.95 8.33 -18.42
N ASP A 410 1.52 9.52 -18.60
CA ASP A 410 2.95 9.80 -18.41
C ASP A 410 3.16 10.49 -17.06
N THR A 411 3.98 9.88 -16.20
CA THR A 411 4.53 10.55 -15.03
C THR A 411 5.89 11.12 -15.44
N LYS A 412 5.97 12.44 -15.52
CA LYS A 412 7.13 13.21 -15.98
C LYS A 412 7.82 13.87 -14.80
N ASP A 413 9.08 14.24 -15.01
CA ASP A 413 9.87 14.94 -14.00
C ASP A 413 9.99 14.16 -12.70
N ILE A 414 10.03 12.81 -12.79
CA ILE A 414 10.21 11.92 -11.64
C ILE A 414 11.55 12.23 -10.99
N LEU A 415 11.53 12.35 -9.65
CA LEU A 415 12.74 12.60 -8.90
C LEU A 415 13.64 11.37 -8.85
N LEU A 416 14.81 11.50 -9.46
CA LEU A 416 15.86 10.48 -9.51
C LEU A 416 17.13 11.04 -8.88
N ALA A 417 17.81 10.24 -8.05
CA ALA A 417 19.16 10.50 -7.61
C ALA A 417 20.12 10.05 -8.73
N LEU A 418 20.42 10.94 -9.66
CA LEU A 418 21.35 10.67 -10.76
C LEU A 418 22.80 10.64 -10.23
N GLY A 419 23.57 9.64 -10.66
CA GLY A 419 24.94 9.43 -10.19
C GLY A 419 25.82 10.67 -10.37
N ILE A 420 26.53 11.02 -9.31
CA ILE A 420 27.58 12.06 -9.33
C ILE A 420 28.95 11.41 -9.10
N PRO A 421 30.05 12.03 -9.57
CA PRO A 421 31.39 11.49 -9.35
C PRO A 421 31.69 11.30 -7.86
N HIS A 422 32.14 10.11 -7.46
CA HIS A 422 32.39 9.74 -6.05
C HIS A 422 33.44 10.63 -5.35
N PHE A 423 34.35 11.27 -6.11
CA PHE A 423 35.35 12.16 -5.51
C PHE A 423 34.77 13.44 -4.90
N ILE A 424 33.48 13.77 -5.18
CA ILE A 424 32.78 14.90 -4.56
C ILE A 424 32.55 14.63 -3.06
N GLY A 425 32.45 13.35 -2.65
CA GLY A 425 32.27 12.96 -1.24
C GLY A 425 30.90 13.29 -0.65
N LEU A 426 29.90 13.58 -1.49
CA LEU A 426 28.51 13.84 -1.13
C LEU A 426 27.58 12.83 -1.79
N ASP A 427 26.44 12.60 -1.18
CA ASP A 427 25.34 11.86 -1.82
C ASP A 427 24.72 12.70 -2.95
N ALA A 428 24.29 12.02 -4.02
CA ALA A 428 23.64 12.66 -5.17
C ALA A 428 22.33 13.34 -4.75
N PRO A 429 22.04 14.55 -5.27
CA PRO A 429 20.74 15.19 -5.06
C PRO A 429 19.69 14.53 -5.94
N GLU A 430 18.41 14.59 -5.54
CA GLU A 430 17.30 14.29 -6.43
C GLU A 430 17.19 15.39 -7.50
N GLN A 431 16.88 14.96 -8.73
CA GLN A 431 16.66 15.80 -9.89
C GLN A 431 15.38 15.38 -10.61
N ASN A 432 14.64 16.33 -11.15
CA ASN A 432 13.44 16.08 -11.96
C ASN A 432 13.89 15.63 -13.37
N ALA A 433 13.92 14.32 -13.63
CA ALA A 433 14.57 13.80 -14.84
C ALA A 433 13.89 12.58 -15.48
N GLY A 434 13.10 11.82 -14.75
CA GLY A 434 12.53 10.56 -15.24
C GLY A 434 11.16 10.70 -15.88
N VAL A 435 10.85 9.81 -16.84
CA VAL A 435 9.50 9.65 -17.41
C VAL A 435 9.10 8.18 -17.40
N VAL A 436 7.97 7.87 -16.78
CA VAL A 436 7.36 6.53 -16.78
C VAL A 436 5.98 6.61 -17.40
N ARG A 437 5.71 5.73 -18.37
CA ARG A 437 4.42 5.61 -19.04
C ARG A 437 3.64 4.41 -18.52
N ASN A 438 2.35 4.63 -18.27
CA ASN A 438 1.34 3.59 -18.12
C ASN A 438 0.30 3.78 -19.21
N SER A 439 0.08 2.77 -20.05
CA SER A 439 -0.94 2.82 -21.10
C SER A 439 -1.73 1.53 -21.11
N GLY A 440 -3.01 1.62 -21.45
CA GLY A 440 -3.83 0.41 -21.39
C GLY A 440 -5.27 0.62 -21.83
N VAL A 441 -6.04 -0.44 -21.60
CA VAL A 441 -7.47 -0.50 -21.89
C VAL A 441 -8.18 -1.01 -20.64
N GLU A 442 -9.28 -0.35 -20.28
CA GLU A 442 -10.17 -0.77 -19.21
C GLU A 442 -11.57 -1.01 -19.79
N ALA A 443 -12.19 -2.08 -19.38
CA ALA A 443 -13.53 -2.44 -19.83
C ALA A 443 -14.39 -2.93 -18.65
N MET A 444 -15.63 -2.47 -18.60
CA MET A 444 -16.65 -3.01 -17.69
C MET A 444 -17.89 -3.33 -18.50
N VAL A 445 -18.43 -4.54 -18.31
CA VAL A 445 -19.69 -4.97 -18.92
C VAL A 445 -20.61 -5.51 -17.84
N GLY A 446 -21.81 -4.99 -17.76
CA GLY A 446 -22.84 -5.39 -16.83
C GLY A 446 -24.08 -5.91 -17.52
N PHE A 447 -24.75 -6.84 -16.86
CA PHE A 447 -26.06 -7.36 -17.25
C PHE A 447 -26.98 -7.32 -16.03
N ARG A 448 -28.16 -6.73 -16.17
CA ARG A 448 -29.18 -6.66 -15.10
C ARG A 448 -30.55 -6.90 -15.69
N LYS A 449 -31.27 -7.90 -15.12
CA LYS A 449 -32.62 -8.20 -15.54
C LYS A 449 -33.43 -8.84 -14.41
N THR A 450 -34.71 -8.49 -14.36
CA THR A 450 -35.69 -9.13 -13.48
C THR A 450 -36.54 -10.10 -14.27
N PHE A 451 -36.63 -11.35 -13.83
CA PHE A 451 -37.39 -12.45 -14.39
C PHE A 451 -38.48 -12.83 -13.38
N GLY A 452 -39.66 -12.24 -13.51
CA GLY A 452 -40.71 -12.40 -12.51
C GLY A 452 -40.28 -11.87 -11.12
N GLU A 453 -40.15 -12.74 -10.13
CA GLU A 453 -39.70 -12.38 -8.77
C GLU A 453 -38.17 -12.52 -8.58
N PHE A 454 -37.45 -12.99 -9.59
CA PHE A 454 -36.00 -13.16 -9.53
C PHE A 454 -35.30 -11.99 -10.22
N THR A 455 -34.48 -11.23 -9.51
CA THR A 455 -33.59 -10.21 -10.07
C THR A 455 -32.19 -10.75 -10.13
N PHE A 456 -31.58 -10.74 -11.33
CA PHE A 456 -30.21 -11.12 -11.56
C PHE A 456 -29.40 -9.89 -11.98
N ASN A 457 -28.20 -9.72 -11.40
CA ASN A 457 -27.27 -8.69 -11.77
C ASN A 457 -25.84 -9.26 -11.79
N THR A 458 -25.10 -9.02 -12.83
CA THR A 458 -23.69 -9.38 -12.93
C THR A 458 -22.91 -8.29 -13.63
N SER A 459 -21.67 -8.08 -13.21
CA SER A 459 -20.74 -7.16 -13.88
C SER A 459 -19.33 -7.74 -13.89
N PHE A 460 -18.68 -7.67 -15.03
CA PHE A 460 -17.30 -8.07 -15.22
C PHE A 460 -16.46 -6.84 -15.58
N ASN A 461 -15.34 -6.64 -14.93
CA ASN A 461 -14.36 -5.62 -15.25
C ASN A 461 -13.00 -6.23 -15.55
N LEU A 462 -12.32 -5.68 -16.54
CA LEU A 462 -11.00 -6.07 -17.00
C LEU A 462 -10.16 -4.82 -17.25
N ALA A 463 -8.96 -4.76 -16.71
CA ALA A 463 -7.97 -3.75 -17.05
C ALA A 463 -6.69 -4.41 -17.57
N TYR A 464 -6.18 -3.91 -18.68
CA TYR A 464 -4.85 -4.20 -19.19
C TYR A 464 -3.97 -2.98 -19.03
N ASN A 465 -2.78 -3.14 -18.47
CA ASN A 465 -1.79 -2.06 -18.27
C ASN A 465 -0.42 -2.48 -18.78
N LYS A 466 0.18 -1.63 -19.61
CA LYS A 466 1.60 -1.67 -19.98
C LYS A 466 2.32 -0.54 -19.24
N ASN A 467 3.31 -0.90 -18.43
CA ASN A 467 4.16 0.04 -17.70
C ASN A 467 5.57 0.02 -18.30
N GLU A 468 6.18 1.19 -18.56
CA GLU A 468 7.52 1.28 -19.13
C GLU A 468 8.24 2.59 -18.79
N TRP A 469 9.54 2.53 -18.61
CA TRP A 469 10.42 3.69 -18.58
C TRP A 469 10.53 4.29 -19.99
N ILE A 470 10.26 5.58 -20.12
CA ILE A 470 10.40 6.34 -21.38
C ILE A 470 11.70 7.13 -21.38
N ASP A 471 12.08 7.68 -20.22
CA ASP A 471 13.28 8.47 -20.03
C ASP A 471 13.82 8.27 -18.61
N ARG A 472 15.14 8.35 -18.46
CA ARG A 472 15.84 8.22 -17.18
C ARG A 472 16.81 9.37 -16.91
N GLY A 473 16.67 10.50 -17.60
CA GLY A 473 17.49 11.70 -17.37
C GLY A 473 18.97 11.55 -17.76
N GLY A 474 19.27 10.70 -18.76
CA GLY A 474 20.64 10.46 -19.23
C GLY A 474 21.39 9.33 -18.50
N ASP A 475 20.77 8.66 -17.52
CA ASP A 475 21.29 7.44 -16.90
C ASP A 475 20.66 6.22 -17.58
N ASP A 476 21.40 5.54 -18.46
CA ASP A 476 20.85 4.49 -19.33
C ASP A 476 20.28 3.31 -18.54
N LYS A 477 20.92 2.95 -17.43
CA LYS A 477 20.48 1.81 -16.59
C LYS A 477 20.90 1.96 -15.14
N ASN A 478 20.01 1.51 -14.24
CA ASN A 478 20.32 1.34 -12.82
C ASN A 478 20.00 -0.09 -12.42
N ILE A 479 20.97 -0.82 -11.87
CA ILE A 479 20.85 -2.20 -11.43
C ILE A 479 20.95 -2.22 -9.91
N SER A 480 19.93 -2.80 -9.24
CA SER A 480 19.91 -3.00 -7.79
C SER A 480 19.48 -4.43 -7.47
N GLY A 481 20.42 -5.25 -7.01
CA GLY A 481 20.20 -6.67 -6.77
C GLY A 481 19.78 -7.41 -8.05
N TYR A 482 18.56 -7.90 -8.06
CA TYR A 482 17.95 -8.60 -9.20
C TYR A 482 16.97 -7.74 -10.01
N ASN A 483 16.94 -6.44 -9.77
CA ASN A 483 16.08 -5.51 -10.52
C ASN A 483 16.91 -4.59 -11.41
N ILE A 484 16.32 -4.18 -12.53
CA ILE A 484 16.87 -3.17 -13.43
C ILE A 484 15.81 -2.12 -13.72
N GLN A 485 16.30 -0.90 -13.91
CA GLN A 485 15.56 0.21 -14.45
C GLN A 485 16.30 0.67 -15.72
N THR A 486 15.70 0.48 -16.87
CA THR A 486 16.26 0.92 -18.17
C THR A 486 15.11 1.30 -19.11
N ILE A 487 15.39 2.13 -20.11
CA ILE A 487 14.39 2.59 -21.09
C ILE A 487 13.73 1.37 -21.76
N GLY A 488 12.40 1.40 -21.89
CA GLY A 488 11.59 0.33 -22.45
C GLY A 488 11.25 -0.81 -21.47
N SER A 489 11.91 -0.89 -20.31
CA SER A 489 11.57 -1.87 -19.27
C SER A 489 10.44 -1.39 -18.37
N PRO A 490 9.61 -2.29 -17.80
CA PRO A 490 8.70 -1.92 -16.74
C PRO A 490 9.44 -1.53 -15.45
N LEU A 491 8.76 -0.78 -14.58
CA LEU A 491 9.23 -0.55 -13.21
C LEU A 491 9.49 -1.90 -12.52
N ASN A 492 10.58 -2.00 -11.76
CA ASN A 492 10.98 -3.21 -11.05
C ASN A 492 11.10 -4.45 -11.95
N ALA A 493 11.58 -4.28 -13.17
CA ALA A 493 11.90 -5.40 -14.05
C ALA A 493 12.96 -6.31 -13.41
N PHE A 494 12.77 -7.62 -13.49
CA PHE A 494 13.76 -8.57 -13.03
C PHE A 494 14.90 -8.69 -14.03
N TYR A 495 16.14 -8.52 -13.57
CA TYR A 495 17.38 -8.63 -14.34
C TYR A 495 18.23 -9.76 -13.79
N ILE A 496 18.05 -10.95 -14.36
CA ILE A 496 18.49 -12.21 -13.77
C ILE A 496 19.00 -13.15 -14.86
N TYR A 497 19.74 -14.19 -14.44
CA TYR A 497 20.17 -15.23 -15.36
C TYR A 497 18.98 -16.08 -15.85
N GLN A 498 19.05 -16.51 -17.10
CA GLN A 498 18.14 -17.52 -17.61
C GLN A 498 18.54 -18.89 -17.11
N ALA A 499 17.58 -19.67 -16.63
CA ALA A 499 17.76 -21.07 -16.23
C ALA A 499 17.12 -22.00 -17.26
N ASP A 500 17.78 -23.16 -17.48
CA ASP A 500 17.33 -24.25 -18.33
C ASP A 500 17.24 -25.57 -17.53
N GLY A 501 16.37 -25.60 -16.52
CA GLY A 501 16.22 -26.75 -15.62
C GLY A 501 17.37 -26.93 -14.65
N LEU A 502 17.61 -28.19 -14.30
CA LEU A 502 18.68 -28.63 -13.40
C LEU A 502 19.68 -29.49 -14.16
N ILE A 503 20.93 -29.50 -13.70
CA ILE A 503 21.95 -30.47 -14.15
C ILE A 503 21.51 -31.84 -13.67
N ALA A 504 21.07 -32.71 -14.59
CA ALA A 504 20.38 -33.95 -14.21
C ALA A 504 21.30 -34.98 -13.53
N ASN A 505 22.55 -35.11 -13.99
CA ASN A 505 23.50 -36.12 -13.49
C ASN A 505 24.95 -35.66 -13.70
N GLU A 506 25.92 -36.50 -13.24
CA GLU A 506 27.34 -36.17 -13.35
C GLU A 506 27.84 -36.09 -14.81
N GLN A 507 27.27 -36.85 -15.73
CA GLN A 507 27.65 -36.75 -17.16
C GLN A 507 27.29 -35.36 -17.69
N GLU A 508 26.05 -34.88 -17.44
CA GLU A 508 25.61 -33.54 -17.86
C GLU A 508 26.44 -32.46 -17.15
N LEU A 509 26.84 -32.65 -15.90
CA LEU A 509 27.74 -31.74 -15.18
C LEU A 509 29.10 -31.62 -15.87
N GLU A 510 29.72 -32.71 -16.29
CA GLU A 510 30.99 -32.68 -17.01
C GLU A 510 30.82 -32.03 -18.40
N GLU A 511 29.75 -32.32 -19.11
CA GLU A 511 29.42 -31.62 -20.38
C GLU A 511 29.26 -30.11 -20.18
N TYR A 512 28.57 -29.70 -19.09
CA TYR A 512 28.40 -28.30 -18.73
C TYR A 512 29.74 -27.60 -18.41
N ARG A 513 30.58 -28.28 -17.61
CA ARG A 513 31.95 -27.81 -17.28
C ARG A 513 32.86 -27.72 -18.51
N ALA A 514 32.73 -28.64 -19.45
CA ALA A 514 33.50 -28.63 -20.68
C ALA A 514 33.06 -27.52 -21.63
N LYS A 515 31.76 -27.14 -21.60
CA LYS A 515 31.18 -26.13 -22.47
C LYS A 515 31.51 -24.71 -22.03
N TYR A 516 31.51 -24.45 -20.73
CA TYR A 516 31.64 -23.09 -20.20
C TYR A 516 32.94 -22.91 -19.42
N LYS A 517 33.58 -21.73 -19.59
CA LYS A 517 34.84 -21.38 -18.91
C LYS A 517 34.63 -20.93 -17.48
N SER A 518 33.46 -20.33 -17.18
CA SER A 518 33.11 -19.86 -15.85
C SER A 518 31.61 -19.95 -15.59
N ASP A 519 31.25 -19.99 -14.31
CA ASP A 519 29.89 -19.86 -13.78
C ASP A 519 29.97 -18.98 -12.51
N PRO A 520 29.05 -18.05 -12.28
CA PRO A 520 29.11 -17.11 -11.15
C PRO A 520 29.10 -17.80 -9.77
N ARG A 521 28.70 -19.07 -9.70
CA ARG A 521 28.73 -19.90 -8.47
C ARG A 521 30.08 -20.56 -8.22
N GLY A 522 31.00 -20.55 -9.21
CA GLY A 522 32.28 -21.29 -9.22
C GLY A 522 32.13 -22.66 -9.87
N MET A 523 32.87 -22.90 -10.96
CA MET A 523 32.78 -24.19 -11.71
C MET A 523 33.09 -25.41 -10.88
N SER A 524 34.07 -25.31 -9.97
CA SER A 524 34.46 -26.41 -9.06
C SER A 524 33.37 -26.75 -8.05
N ASP A 525 32.51 -25.82 -7.75
CA ASP A 525 31.51 -25.92 -6.67
C ASP A 525 30.14 -26.35 -7.19
N LEU A 526 29.99 -26.54 -8.52
CA LEU A 526 28.77 -27.06 -9.12
C LEU A 526 28.66 -28.58 -8.89
N HIS A 527 27.44 -29.03 -8.74
CA HIS A 527 27.10 -30.47 -8.56
C HIS A 527 25.88 -30.82 -9.42
N ALA A 528 25.69 -32.09 -9.68
CA ALA A 528 24.43 -32.58 -10.21
C ALA A 528 23.28 -32.18 -9.28
N GLY A 529 22.15 -31.75 -9.87
CA GLY A 529 21.01 -31.18 -9.15
C GLY A 529 21.07 -29.67 -8.95
N ASP A 530 22.13 -29.00 -9.38
CA ASP A 530 22.18 -27.52 -9.40
C ASP A 530 21.45 -26.95 -10.61
N VAL A 531 20.98 -25.70 -10.50
CA VAL A 531 20.31 -24.98 -11.61
C VAL A 531 21.26 -24.81 -12.78
N LYS A 532 20.83 -25.19 -13.96
CA LYS A 532 21.60 -25.01 -15.21
C LYS A 532 21.37 -23.60 -15.75
N LEU A 533 22.40 -22.74 -15.74
CA LEU A 533 22.35 -21.40 -16.30
C LEU A 533 22.68 -21.41 -17.79
N VAL A 534 22.17 -20.43 -18.52
CA VAL A 534 22.33 -20.28 -19.97
C VAL A 534 23.27 -19.12 -20.26
N ASP A 535 24.28 -19.39 -21.08
CA ASP A 535 25.11 -18.40 -21.74
C ASP A 535 24.27 -17.78 -22.87
N THR A 536 23.83 -16.54 -22.67
CA THR A 536 22.86 -15.88 -23.55
C THR A 536 23.53 -15.08 -24.67
N ASN A 537 24.81 -14.71 -24.51
CA ASN A 537 25.62 -14.01 -25.49
C ASN A 537 26.49 -14.94 -26.34
N ASN A 538 26.59 -16.24 -25.96
CA ASN A 538 27.36 -17.32 -26.61
C ASN A 538 28.87 -17.06 -26.66
N ASP A 539 29.46 -16.48 -25.61
CA ASP A 539 30.90 -16.23 -25.52
C ASP A 539 31.67 -17.36 -24.80
N GLY A 540 30.92 -18.37 -24.30
CA GLY A 540 31.45 -19.52 -23.56
C GLY A 540 31.72 -19.25 -22.09
N THR A 541 31.21 -18.12 -21.56
CA THR A 541 31.39 -17.67 -20.18
C THR A 541 30.01 -17.33 -19.61
N ILE A 542 29.67 -17.81 -18.43
CA ILE A 542 28.45 -17.35 -17.75
C ILE A 542 28.85 -16.30 -16.74
N ASP A 543 28.44 -15.05 -17.00
CA ASP A 543 28.78 -13.89 -16.20
C ASP A 543 27.65 -12.85 -16.16
N PRO A 544 27.80 -11.67 -15.51
CA PRO A 544 26.73 -10.68 -15.43
C PRO A 544 26.17 -10.18 -16.76
N ASP A 545 26.89 -10.34 -17.87
CA ASP A 545 26.42 -9.92 -19.21
C ASP A 545 25.40 -10.90 -19.81
N ASP A 546 25.24 -12.12 -19.20
CA ASP A 546 24.20 -13.09 -19.54
C ASP A 546 22.87 -12.83 -18.87
N ARG A 547 22.81 -11.84 -17.98
CA ARG A 547 21.53 -11.47 -17.36
C ARG A 547 20.59 -10.87 -18.38
N GLN A 548 19.32 -11.25 -18.30
CA GLN A 548 18.25 -10.76 -19.17
C GLN A 548 17.13 -10.11 -18.38
N ILE A 549 16.37 -9.24 -19.07
CA ILE A 549 15.18 -8.60 -18.53
C ILE A 549 14.00 -9.56 -18.66
N PHE A 550 13.49 -10.00 -17.53
CA PHE A 550 12.24 -10.72 -17.43
C PHE A 550 11.08 -9.78 -17.09
N ALA A 551 9.86 -10.32 -16.97
CA ALA A 551 8.70 -9.54 -16.52
C ALA A 551 8.92 -8.91 -15.14
N SER A 552 8.04 -8.02 -14.72
CA SER A 552 8.09 -7.38 -13.41
C SER A 552 7.07 -7.96 -12.44
N ASN A 553 7.03 -7.40 -11.23
CA ASN A 553 6.00 -7.69 -10.22
C ASN A 553 4.67 -6.93 -10.47
N ILE A 554 4.58 -6.14 -11.53
CA ILE A 554 3.38 -5.37 -11.89
C ILE A 554 2.47 -6.25 -12.74
N PRO A 555 1.20 -6.48 -12.32
CA PRO A 555 0.24 -7.23 -13.14
C PRO A 555 -0.04 -6.52 -14.45
N LYS A 556 -0.06 -7.29 -15.55
CA LYS A 556 -0.52 -6.79 -16.85
C LYS A 556 -2.04 -6.76 -16.95
N PHE A 557 -2.71 -7.71 -16.31
CA PHE A 557 -4.16 -7.79 -16.28
C PHE A 557 -4.65 -7.81 -14.84
N THR A 558 -5.71 -7.04 -14.57
CA THR A 558 -6.50 -7.14 -13.35
C THR A 558 -7.96 -7.31 -13.74
N TYR A 559 -8.69 -8.17 -13.03
CA TYR A 559 -10.08 -8.47 -13.35
C TYR A 559 -10.90 -8.72 -12.09
N GLY A 560 -12.17 -8.36 -12.19
CA GLY A 560 -13.17 -8.58 -11.16
C GLY A 560 -14.49 -9.03 -11.76
N TRP A 561 -15.20 -9.87 -11.03
CA TRP A 561 -16.51 -10.34 -11.43
C TRP A 561 -17.46 -10.34 -10.26
N ASN A 562 -18.51 -9.51 -10.36
CA ASN A 562 -19.61 -9.47 -9.41
C ASN A 562 -20.79 -10.27 -9.96
N ILE A 563 -21.37 -11.10 -9.11
CA ILE A 563 -22.61 -11.83 -9.37
C ILE A 563 -23.54 -11.59 -8.21
N SER A 564 -24.77 -11.16 -8.46
CA SER A 564 -25.77 -11.05 -7.43
C SER A 564 -27.16 -11.47 -7.93
N GLY A 565 -27.96 -12.01 -7.02
CA GLY A 565 -29.31 -12.42 -7.30
C GLY A 565 -30.22 -12.20 -6.08
N GLU A 566 -31.46 -11.81 -6.33
CA GLU A 566 -32.49 -11.63 -5.32
C GLU A 566 -33.74 -12.43 -5.68
N TYR A 567 -34.28 -13.20 -4.74
CA TYR A 567 -35.47 -13.99 -4.92
C TYR A 567 -36.26 -14.14 -3.59
N LYS A 568 -37.50 -13.67 -3.55
CA LYS A 568 -38.42 -13.80 -2.40
C LYS A 568 -37.82 -13.47 -1.03
N GLY A 569 -37.04 -12.38 -0.98
CA GLY A 569 -36.37 -11.91 0.23
C GLY A 569 -34.98 -12.50 0.46
N PHE A 570 -34.61 -13.56 -0.23
CA PHE A 570 -33.20 -14.02 -0.27
C PHE A 570 -32.40 -13.17 -1.22
N ASP A 571 -31.15 -12.86 -0.83
CA ASP A 571 -30.16 -12.21 -1.66
C ASP A 571 -28.81 -12.95 -1.56
N LEU A 572 -28.19 -13.17 -2.71
CA LEU A 572 -26.83 -13.72 -2.84
C LEU A 572 -25.94 -12.71 -3.54
N SER A 573 -24.73 -12.49 -3.02
CA SER A 573 -23.70 -11.68 -3.66
C SER A 573 -22.35 -12.40 -3.63
N LEU A 574 -21.69 -12.48 -4.78
CA LEU A 574 -20.38 -13.09 -4.96
C LEU A 574 -19.45 -12.09 -5.64
N LEU A 575 -18.25 -11.91 -5.10
CA LEU A 575 -17.19 -11.10 -5.69
C LEU A 575 -15.97 -11.96 -5.96
N PHE A 576 -15.62 -12.10 -7.22
CA PHE A 576 -14.35 -12.69 -7.67
C PHE A 576 -13.36 -11.59 -8.03
N GLN A 577 -12.10 -11.83 -7.70
CA GLN A 577 -10.99 -10.93 -8.01
C GLN A 577 -9.78 -11.73 -8.48
N GLY A 578 -9.08 -11.22 -9.48
CA GLY A 578 -7.85 -11.84 -9.93
C GLY A 578 -6.90 -10.87 -10.61
N SER A 579 -5.67 -11.33 -10.78
CA SER A 579 -4.68 -10.66 -11.60
C SER A 579 -3.78 -11.66 -12.30
N SER A 580 -3.18 -11.24 -13.42
CA SER A 580 -2.24 -12.06 -14.18
C SER A 580 -1.17 -11.21 -14.87
N GLY A 581 -0.08 -11.88 -15.27
CA GLY A 581 1.06 -11.26 -15.95
C GLY A 581 2.08 -10.60 -15.02
N ALA A 582 1.95 -10.78 -13.70
CA ALA A 582 3.00 -10.46 -12.74
C ALA A 582 3.83 -11.68 -12.39
N ASN A 583 5.08 -11.44 -12.01
CA ASN A 583 5.99 -12.46 -11.51
C ASN A 583 6.52 -12.08 -10.13
N ARG A 584 7.00 -13.05 -9.39
CA ARG A 584 7.67 -12.84 -8.11
C ARG A 584 8.91 -13.73 -8.02
N MET A 585 10.01 -13.14 -7.58
CA MET A 585 11.18 -13.90 -7.18
C MET A 585 10.87 -14.65 -5.90
N MET A 586 10.98 -15.96 -5.93
CA MET A 586 10.91 -16.81 -4.74
C MET A 586 12.26 -16.71 -4.03
N TYR A 587 12.22 -16.24 -2.78
CA TYR A 587 13.41 -15.83 -2.05
C TYR A 587 13.18 -16.04 -0.56
N GLY A 588 14.23 -16.46 0.16
CA GLY A 588 14.20 -16.66 1.61
C GLY A 588 14.44 -18.11 2.02
N GLU A 589 14.92 -18.32 3.23
CA GLU A 589 15.41 -19.61 3.77
C GLU A 589 14.41 -20.76 3.60
N TRP A 590 13.12 -20.50 3.82
CA TRP A 590 12.06 -21.53 3.69
C TRP A 590 11.71 -21.90 2.25
N ILE A 591 12.19 -21.14 1.26
CA ILE A 591 11.97 -21.35 -0.17
C ILE A 591 13.22 -21.92 -0.84
N GLU A 592 14.38 -21.40 -0.43
CA GLU A 592 15.66 -21.72 -1.06
C GLU A 592 16.28 -23.01 -0.54
N GLY A 593 15.82 -23.54 0.58
CA GLY A 593 16.32 -24.74 1.22
C GLY A 593 16.88 -24.46 2.63
N PRO A 594 17.35 -25.50 3.32
CA PRO A 594 17.79 -25.38 4.71
C PRO A 594 19.10 -24.63 4.81
N SER A 595 19.04 -23.29 4.82
CA SER A 595 20.17 -22.48 5.28
C SER A 595 20.11 -22.39 6.80
N TYR A 596 21.26 -22.51 7.47
CA TYR A 596 21.36 -22.41 8.93
C TYR A 596 20.38 -23.30 9.72
N GLU A 597 20.16 -24.54 9.26
CA GLU A 597 19.24 -25.50 9.91
C GLU A 597 17.76 -25.09 9.91
N ALA A 598 17.37 -24.14 9.05
CA ALA A 598 15.98 -23.81 8.83
C ALA A 598 15.20 -24.99 8.23
N PHE A 599 13.90 -24.98 8.45
CA PHE A 599 13.00 -26.03 7.99
C PHE A 599 12.76 -25.96 6.48
N THR A 600 12.73 -27.10 5.79
CA THR A 600 12.34 -27.17 4.38
C THR A 600 10.83 -27.31 4.24
N GLY A 601 10.22 -26.49 3.38
CA GLY A 601 8.80 -26.59 3.05
C GLY A 601 8.45 -27.85 2.24
N VAL A 602 7.15 -28.11 2.11
CA VAL A 602 6.61 -29.28 1.38
C VAL A 602 6.99 -29.32 -0.10
N HIS A 603 7.30 -28.18 -0.70
CA HIS A 603 7.76 -28.05 -2.09
C HIS A 603 9.11 -28.74 -2.36
N PHE A 604 9.89 -29.01 -1.31
CA PHE A 604 11.12 -29.80 -1.44
C PHE A 604 10.89 -31.31 -1.57
N ARG A 605 9.65 -31.81 -1.52
CA ARG A 605 9.37 -33.23 -1.76
C ARG A 605 9.72 -33.65 -3.18
N ASP A 606 9.48 -32.75 -4.15
CA ASP A 606 9.75 -32.98 -5.57
C ASP A 606 11.06 -32.33 -6.02
N ARG A 607 12.06 -32.35 -5.14
CA ARG A 607 13.41 -31.90 -5.45
C ARG A 607 14.20 -32.94 -6.23
N TRP A 608 15.28 -32.50 -6.81
CA TRP A 608 16.29 -33.38 -7.34
C TRP A 608 16.97 -34.17 -6.19
N THR A 609 17.22 -35.49 -6.40
CA THR A 609 18.00 -36.36 -5.51
C THR A 609 18.86 -37.32 -6.35
N GLU A 610 19.86 -37.92 -5.73
CA GLU A 610 20.71 -38.91 -6.39
C GLU A 610 19.93 -40.15 -6.87
N GLU A 611 18.84 -40.53 -6.17
CA GLU A 611 17.94 -41.61 -6.56
C GLU A 611 16.94 -41.19 -7.64
N ASN A 612 16.64 -39.90 -7.74
CA ASN A 612 15.73 -39.33 -8.73
C ASN A 612 16.40 -38.13 -9.45
N GLN A 613 17.24 -38.46 -10.44
CA GLN A 613 18.04 -37.53 -11.22
C GLN A 613 17.16 -36.79 -12.27
N ASN A 614 16.10 -36.12 -11.80
CA ASN A 614 15.15 -35.41 -12.67
C ASN A 614 15.63 -33.99 -12.88
N GLY A 615 16.17 -33.68 -14.07
CA GLY A 615 16.56 -32.33 -14.48
C GLY A 615 15.40 -31.32 -14.55
N ASN A 616 14.14 -31.77 -14.51
CA ASN A 616 12.94 -30.92 -14.45
C ASN A 616 12.25 -30.92 -13.08
N ALA A 617 12.93 -31.35 -12.00
CA ALA A 617 12.37 -31.31 -10.66
C ALA A 617 11.97 -29.87 -10.27
N GLU A 618 10.96 -29.72 -9.41
CA GLU A 618 10.46 -28.40 -9.00
C GLU A 618 11.46 -27.62 -8.13
N MET A 619 12.37 -28.32 -7.46
CA MET A 619 13.41 -27.72 -6.62
C MET A 619 14.78 -28.38 -6.89
N PRO A 620 15.87 -27.60 -6.77
CA PRO A 620 17.21 -28.15 -6.90
C PRO A 620 17.57 -29.10 -5.74
N ARG A 621 18.77 -29.70 -5.78
CA ARG A 621 19.31 -30.46 -4.66
C ARG A 621 19.35 -29.63 -3.37
N LEU A 622 19.27 -30.27 -2.23
CA LEU A 622 19.45 -29.57 -0.95
C LEU A 622 20.92 -29.22 -0.73
N GLU A 623 21.15 -28.01 -0.30
CA GLU A 623 22.46 -27.49 0.09
C GLU A 623 22.40 -27.05 1.56
N ALA A 624 23.32 -27.50 2.39
CA ALA A 624 23.24 -27.32 3.85
C ALA A 624 23.60 -25.91 4.33
N ALA A 625 24.31 -25.15 3.51
CA ALA A 625 24.70 -23.78 3.81
C ALA A 625 24.90 -23.01 2.50
N ASN A 626 24.52 -21.72 2.48
CA ASN A 626 24.70 -20.84 1.32
C ASN A 626 24.13 -21.41 0.03
N ASN A 627 22.79 -21.49 -0.08
CA ASN A 627 22.15 -21.96 -1.30
C ASN A 627 22.56 -21.10 -2.51
N ARG A 628 23.61 -21.53 -3.21
CA ARG A 628 24.19 -20.82 -4.36
C ARG A 628 23.24 -20.77 -5.53
N ASN A 629 22.35 -21.75 -5.66
CA ASN A 629 21.34 -21.80 -6.69
C ASN A 629 20.38 -20.60 -6.59
N ALA A 630 19.97 -20.23 -5.39
CA ALA A 630 19.05 -19.13 -5.14
C ALA A 630 19.77 -17.78 -5.03
N SER A 631 20.97 -17.73 -4.41
CA SER A 631 21.74 -16.47 -4.29
C SER A 631 22.23 -15.93 -5.63
N THR A 632 22.29 -16.79 -6.66
CA THR A 632 22.56 -16.39 -8.04
C THR A 632 21.26 -16.14 -8.78
N TYR A 633 20.60 -15.06 -8.50
CA TYR A 633 19.29 -14.70 -9.03
C TYR A 633 19.03 -15.16 -10.47
N ASN A 634 18.12 -16.14 -10.64
CA ASN A 634 17.86 -16.78 -11.92
C ASN A 634 16.38 -17.09 -12.12
N SER A 635 15.97 -17.39 -13.36
CA SER A 635 14.58 -17.58 -13.74
C SER A 635 13.95 -18.86 -13.20
N PHE A 636 14.72 -19.81 -12.66
CA PHE A 636 14.19 -21.00 -12.00
C PHE A 636 13.31 -20.63 -10.80
N PHE A 637 13.73 -19.62 -10.03
CA PHE A 637 13.01 -19.11 -8.87
C PHE A 637 12.03 -17.98 -9.19
N LEU A 638 11.89 -17.59 -10.46
CA LEU A 638 10.92 -16.59 -10.89
C LEU A 638 9.58 -17.24 -11.19
N LYS A 639 8.60 -17.05 -10.31
CA LYS A 639 7.28 -17.70 -10.42
C LYS A 639 6.20 -16.70 -10.84
N LYS A 640 5.24 -17.15 -11.66
CA LYS A 640 4.05 -16.38 -12.04
C LYS A 640 3.10 -16.27 -10.85
N THR A 641 2.54 -15.09 -10.62
CA THR A 641 1.62 -14.82 -9.50
C THR A 641 0.16 -14.65 -9.97
N ASN A 642 -0.22 -15.40 -11.01
CA ASN A 642 -1.58 -15.38 -11.52
C ASN A 642 -2.54 -15.99 -10.49
N TYR A 643 -3.65 -15.33 -10.25
CA TYR A 643 -4.70 -15.89 -9.39
C TYR A 643 -6.10 -15.42 -9.80
N LEU A 644 -7.09 -16.22 -9.43
CA LEU A 644 -8.51 -15.88 -9.35
C LEU A 644 -9.04 -16.41 -8.03
N ARG A 645 -9.64 -15.54 -7.20
CA ARG A 645 -10.17 -15.92 -5.90
C ARG A 645 -11.61 -15.41 -5.72
N LEU A 646 -12.41 -16.16 -4.98
CA LEU A 646 -13.67 -15.68 -4.43
C LEU A 646 -13.34 -14.74 -3.25
N LYS A 647 -13.41 -13.43 -3.49
CA LYS A 647 -13.01 -12.39 -2.53
C LYS A 647 -14.06 -12.19 -1.44
N ASN A 648 -15.34 -12.29 -1.81
CA ASN A 648 -16.45 -12.16 -0.88
C ASN A 648 -17.62 -13.02 -1.36
N ALA A 649 -18.30 -13.66 -0.41
CA ALA A 649 -19.59 -14.32 -0.59
C ALA A 649 -20.52 -13.89 0.53
N GLN A 650 -21.74 -13.46 0.19
CA GLN A 650 -22.76 -13.08 1.16
C GLN A 650 -24.10 -13.69 0.78
N LEU A 651 -24.77 -14.29 1.75
CA LEU A 651 -26.15 -14.77 1.65
C LEU A 651 -26.99 -14.06 2.70
N GLY A 652 -28.04 -13.38 2.28
CA GLY A 652 -28.94 -12.63 3.14
C GLY A 652 -30.40 -13.06 2.98
N TYR A 653 -31.20 -12.74 4.01
CA TYR A 653 -32.65 -12.86 3.98
C TYR A 653 -33.32 -11.64 4.59
N THR A 654 -34.16 -10.98 3.82
CA THR A 654 -34.98 -9.85 4.28
C THR A 654 -36.38 -10.36 4.63
N PHE A 655 -36.78 -10.21 5.90
CA PHE A 655 -38.05 -10.69 6.40
C PHE A 655 -39.23 -9.94 5.80
N SER A 656 -40.36 -10.68 5.68
CA SER A 656 -41.61 -10.16 5.11
C SER A 656 -42.16 -8.98 5.92
N LYS A 657 -43.05 -8.21 5.30
CA LYS A 657 -43.71 -7.07 5.95
C LYS A 657 -44.46 -7.50 7.21
N ASP A 658 -45.18 -8.64 7.16
CA ASP A 658 -45.98 -9.14 8.28
C ASP A 658 -45.17 -9.39 9.56
N ILE A 659 -43.93 -9.91 9.43
CA ILE A 659 -43.01 -10.13 10.54
C ILE A 659 -42.49 -8.79 11.07
N ARG A 660 -42.13 -7.88 10.18
CA ARG A 660 -41.60 -6.55 10.54
C ARG A 660 -42.67 -5.71 11.28
N ASP A 661 -43.91 -5.73 10.80
CA ASP A 661 -45.01 -5.00 11.40
C ASP A 661 -45.33 -5.54 12.80
N LYS A 662 -45.32 -6.88 13.01
CA LYS A 662 -45.42 -7.50 14.33
C LYS A 662 -44.35 -7.07 15.31
N LEU A 663 -43.13 -6.89 14.82
CA LEU A 663 -41.97 -6.44 15.59
C LEU A 663 -41.90 -4.92 15.73
N ARG A 664 -42.77 -4.16 15.05
CA ARG A 664 -42.76 -2.68 14.97
C ARG A 664 -41.45 -2.11 14.45
N ILE A 665 -40.83 -2.79 13.46
CA ILE A 665 -39.59 -2.38 12.81
C ILE A 665 -39.80 -2.20 11.32
N THR A 666 -39.11 -1.24 10.74
CA THR A 666 -39.24 -0.92 9.30
C THR A 666 -38.45 -1.86 8.39
N LYS A 667 -37.33 -2.41 8.88
CA LYS A 667 -36.46 -3.32 8.11
C LYS A 667 -35.82 -4.35 9.05
N LEU A 668 -35.89 -5.62 8.66
CA LEU A 668 -35.16 -6.72 9.31
C LEU A 668 -34.51 -7.55 8.21
N ARG A 669 -33.17 -7.61 8.21
CA ARG A 669 -32.40 -8.49 7.34
C ARG A 669 -31.29 -9.16 8.13
N LEU A 670 -31.19 -10.48 7.99
CA LEU A 670 -30.09 -11.27 8.51
C LEU A 670 -29.22 -11.72 7.34
N TYR A 671 -27.93 -11.77 7.56
CA TYR A 671 -27.00 -12.25 6.54
C TYR A 671 -25.77 -12.92 7.15
N VAL A 672 -25.15 -13.78 6.36
CA VAL A 672 -23.82 -14.37 6.62
C VAL A 672 -22.92 -13.99 5.47
N SER A 673 -21.72 -13.60 5.76
CA SER A 673 -20.72 -13.28 4.74
C SER A 673 -19.38 -13.89 5.10
N GLY A 674 -18.62 -14.27 4.06
CA GLY A 674 -17.24 -14.70 4.15
C GLY A 674 -16.38 -13.90 3.19
N SER A 675 -15.17 -13.58 3.60
CA SER A 675 -14.18 -12.90 2.75
C SER A 675 -12.84 -13.61 2.81
N ASN A 676 -12.13 -13.63 1.66
CA ASN A 676 -10.80 -14.21 1.52
C ASN A 676 -9.77 -13.12 1.21
#